data_fcc06115d1ac0d1a15c16f8e539f80e4
#
_entry.id   fcc06115d1ac0d1a15c16f8e539f80e4
#
_cell.length_a   1.000
_cell.length_b   1.000
_cell.length_c   1.000
_cell.angle_alpha   90.00
_cell.angle_beta   90.00
_cell.angle_gamma   90.00
#
_symmetry.space_group_name_H-M   'P 1'
#
loop_
_entity.id
_entity.type
_entity.pdbx_description
1 polymer ?
#
loop_
_entity_poly.entity_id
_entity_poly.type
_entity_poly.pdbx_seq_one_letter_code
_entity_poly.pdbx_strand_id
1 'polypeptide(L)'
;MEYAAGGICAALFVKLRMGRPYYPERKGEYSTRSKTSNGLAVWSNADRPSDFSTTPFPGCETVTDVFNYAVRVNGSRPAVGERRIINTETDAKGFEKLHLSDKYDWLTFAQLNEKVANVSSGLINSCGLKPKDKVIIYADTKADWMITAQACFRTNAAVVTIYATLGAEGVQHGINETSASIIVCDGKLLKTVQAVASKCPSIKHIVCIGTGQQDHISSSKLPKSIKAHALSDIEDSGSKKRCDPVSSKSTDTAVIMYTSGTTGAPKGVVLAHSNVLASMAGLNDAADLSNQDVYLAYLPLAHIMEMAAECLMMALGGAIGYGSPQTLTDSGLKLAPGSRGDAPTLQPTMMVFAPAVLDRVRQAVQAKFAAKSPLLQKLVGAGLAAGEREFHAGRIGSTGFFNALIFKKVQKLIGGKVRQMVSGSAPLSRETHIFMQTCFRCPVLQGYGLTETASCGTICTPGDFSASVGGVLSSTKIILKDWEEGNYSTKDENDASIGLPRGEILIGGPVVCQGYFVPDDKPNAELQKKNETEFSVIDGVRYFHTGDIGQFTKKGQLQIIDRKKDLVKLQFGEYVALSKVENVLKQCPYVASAMCYALSSKSHVIALVVVNEAPVKKFAEGKGISGSVDSMIKNPTVIAEVTSAVQAVCKGKLAKFEIPSKLALDAEPWTPDNDMVTAAFKLKRQNIVKKYKKALDAAYA
;
A
#
# COMPACT_ATOMS: atom_id res chain seq x y z
N MET A 1 -15.60 -26.88 49.06
CA MET A 1 -15.68 -25.64 48.23
C MET A 1 -14.38 -25.34 47.48
N GLU A 2 -13.22 -25.70 47.98
CA GLU A 2 -11.93 -25.48 47.29
C GLU A 2 -11.73 -26.31 45.99
N TYR A 3 -12.25 -27.53 45.93
CA TYR A 3 -12.16 -28.37 44.72
C TYR A 3 -13.05 -27.87 43.58
N ALA A 4 -14.14 -27.18 43.85
CA ALA A 4 -15.02 -26.59 42.84
C ALA A 4 -14.41 -25.31 42.24
N ALA A 5 -13.70 -24.50 43.01
CA ALA A 5 -13.01 -23.31 42.54
C ALA A 5 -11.82 -23.64 41.64
N GLY A 6 -11.04 -24.70 41.99
CA GLY A 6 -9.94 -25.20 41.14
C GLY A 6 -10.39 -25.71 39.80
N GLY A 7 -11.51 -26.45 39.75
CA GLY A 7 -12.09 -26.96 38.52
C GLY A 7 -12.64 -25.86 37.60
N ILE A 8 -13.27 -24.81 38.15
CA ILE A 8 -13.76 -23.66 37.39
C ILE A 8 -12.58 -22.82 36.85
N CYS A 9 -11.54 -22.60 37.64
CA CYS A 9 -10.32 -21.94 37.18
C CYS A 9 -9.60 -22.72 36.08
N ALA A 10 -9.49 -24.06 36.22
CA ALA A 10 -8.87 -24.91 35.20
C ALA A 10 -9.72 -24.97 33.93
N ALA A 11 -11.05 -25.07 34.02
CA ALA A 11 -11.95 -25.04 32.87
C ALA A 11 -11.97 -23.64 32.18
N LEU A 12 -11.90 -22.56 32.97
CA LEU A 12 -11.73 -21.19 32.45
C LEU A 12 -10.36 -21.03 31.78
N PHE A 13 -9.30 -21.60 32.35
CA PHE A 13 -7.94 -21.56 31.79
C PHE A 13 -7.85 -22.37 30.48
N VAL A 14 -8.52 -23.53 30.40
CA VAL A 14 -8.62 -24.36 29.18
C VAL A 14 -9.48 -23.65 28.13
N LYS A 15 -10.64 -23.09 28.50
CA LYS A 15 -11.51 -22.34 27.59
C LYS A 15 -10.86 -21.02 27.10
N LEU A 16 -10.05 -20.38 27.93
CA LEU A 16 -9.25 -19.20 27.55
C LEU A 16 -8.05 -19.55 26.65
N ARG A 17 -7.56 -20.79 26.71
CA ARG A 17 -6.54 -21.31 25.79
C ARG A 17 -7.11 -21.77 24.43
N MET A 18 -8.32 -22.29 24.39
CA MET A 18 -8.96 -22.88 23.21
C MET A 18 -9.45 -21.87 22.15
N GLY A 19 -9.34 -20.55 22.40
CA GLY A 19 -9.81 -19.52 21.48
C GLY A 19 -8.70 -18.78 20.72
N ARG A 20 -7.48 -19.31 20.64
CA ARG A 20 -6.39 -18.65 19.88
C ARG A 20 -6.39 -19.14 18.44
N PRO A 21 -6.31 -18.24 17.44
CA PRO A 21 -5.95 -18.66 16.09
C PRO A 21 -4.54 -19.25 16.16
N TYR A 22 -4.43 -20.53 15.88
CA TYR A 22 -3.17 -21.24 15.79
C TYR A 22 -2.76 -21.29 14.33
N TYR A 23 -1.67 -20.63 14.01
CA TYR A 23 -1.01 -20.74 12.73
C TYR A 23 0.31 -21.47 12.99
N PRO A 24 0.41 -22.76 12.62
CA PRO A 24 1.64 -23.52 12.81
C PRO A 24 2.77 -22.85 12.03
N GLU A 25 3.93 -22.68 12.67
CA GLU A 25 5.13 -22.29 11.94
C GLU A 25 5.41 -23.34 10.86
N ARG A 26 5.78 -22.87 9.67
CA ARG A 26 6.12 -23.76 8.55
C ARG A 26 7.30 -24.66 8.93
N LYS A 27 7.12 -25.97 8.80
CA LYS A 27 8.17 -26.98 8.98
C LYS A 27 8.97 -27.13 7.69
N GLY A 28 9.94 -26.33 7.44
CA GLY A 28 10.76 -26.39 6.23
C GLY A 28 11.08 -25.01 5.69
N GLU A 29 11.66 -24.99 4.51
CA GLU A 29 12.05 -23.77 3.85
C GLU A 29 10.83 -23.06 3.23
N TYR A 30 10.85 -21.73 3.20
CA TYR A 30 9.87 -20.88 2.52
C TYR A 30 10.18 -20.77 1.02
N SER A 31 11.47 -20.82 0.69
CA SER A 31 11.95 -20.82 -0.69
C SER A 31 13.09 -21.82 -0.84
N THR A 32 13.13 -22.52 -1.96
CA THR A 32 14.21 -23.42 -2.33
C THR A 32 15.20 -22.72 -3.24
N ARG A 33 16.47 -23.13 -3.19
CA ARG A 33 17.56 -22.57 -3.99
C ARG A 33 18.00 -23.56 -5.07
N SER A 34 18.05 -23.10 -6.31
CA SER A 34 18.63 -23.80 -7.46
C SER A 34 19.69 -22.93 -8.14
N LYS A 35 20.23 -23.38 -9.29
CA LYS A 35 21.15 -22.58 -10.11
C LYS A 35 20.63 -22.44 -11.53
N THR A 36 20.90 -21.29 -12.14
CA THR A 36 20.70 -21.04 -13.56
C THR A 36 21.77 -21.76 -14.39
N SER A 37 21.62 -21.80 -15.72
CA SER A 37 22.60 -22.37 -16.64
C SER A 37 23.98 -21.68 -16.56
N ASN A 38 24.01 -20.39 -16.20
CA ASN A 38 25.23 -19.61 -15.99
C ASN A 38 25.69 -19.55 -14.51
N GLY A 39 25.15 -20.41 -13.65
CA GLY A 39 25.58 -20.59 -12.27
C GLY A 39 25.03 -19.62 -11.22
N LEU A 40 24.13 -18.69 -11.59
CA LEU A 40 23.49 -17.79 -10.64
C LEU A 40 22.53 -18.55 -9.72
N ALA A 41 22.50 -18.19 -8.45
CA ALA A 41 21.54 -18.76 -7.50
C ALA A 41 20.15 -18.18 -7.73
N VAL A 42 19.15 -19.05 -7.86
CA VAL A 42 17.74 -18.72 -8.02
C VAL A 42 16.93 -19.26 -6.85
N TRP A 43 16.14 -18.41 -6.23
CA TRP A 43 15.17 -18.81 -5.22
C TRP A 43 13.78 -18.90 -5.85
N SER A 44 13.10 -20.00 -5.57
CA SER A 44 11.75 -20.32 -6.03
C SER A 44 10.87 -20.66 -4.83
N ASN A 45 9.55 -20.60 -5.00
CA ASN A 45 8.62 -21.10 -4.00
C ASN A 45 8.90 -22.56 -3.64
N ALA A 46 8.95 -22.89 -2.36
CA ALA A 46 9.33 -24.24 -1.92
C ALA A 46 8.29 -25.31 -2.29
N ASP A 47 7.02 -24.93 -2.44
CA ASP A 47 5.94 -25.84 -2.81
C ASP A 47 5.80 -26.00 -4.34
N ARG A 48 6.36 -25.04 -5.12
CA ARG A 48 6.37 -25.02 -6.60
C ARG A 48 7.74 -24.58 -7.13
N PRO A 49 8.79 -25.40 -6.96
CA PRO A 49 10.15 -24.97 -7.32
C PRO A 49 10.39 -24.89 -8.83
N SER A 50 9.67 -25.67 -9.64
CA SER A 50 9.88 -25.77 -11.09
C SER A 50 8.95 -24.86 -11.88
N ASP A 51 7.68 -24.78 -11.46
CA ASP A 51 6.61 -24.18 -12.24
C ASP A 51 6.13 -22.83 -11.66
N PHE A 52 5.46 -22.04 -12.50
CA PHE A 52 4.80 -20.81 -12.08
C PHE A 52 3.28 -20.99 -11.96
N SER A 53 2.70 -20.42 -10.90
CA SER A 53 1.26 -20.17 -10.87
C SER A 53 0.95 -18.99 -11.80
N THR A 54 0.16 -19.22 -12.85
CA THR A 54 -0.11 -18.23 -13.90
C THR A 54 -1.54 -17.70 -13.90
N THR A 55 -2.49 -18.45 -13.32
CA THR A 55 -3.90 -18.07 -13.24
C THR A 55 -4.51 -18.56 -11.92
N PRO A 56 -5.42 -17.79 -11.30
CA PRO A 56 -6.09 -18.22 -10.07
C PRO A 56 -7.08 -19.36 -10.29
N PHE A 57 -7.62 -19.51 -11.51
CA PHE A 57 -8.59 -20.53 -11.85
C PHE A 57 -8.30 -21.16 -13.23
N PRO A 58 -8.44 -22.50 -13.37
CA PRO A 58 -8.27 -23.17 -14.65
C PRO A 58 -9.20 -22.59 -15.74
N GLY A 59 -8.66 -22.37 -16.93
CA GLY A 59 -9.41 -21.88 -18.10
C GLY A 59 -9.66 -20.36 -18.11
N CYS A 60 -9.14 -19.61 -17.14
CA CYS A 60 -9.14 -18.14 -17.19
C CYS A 60 -7.81 -17.65 -17.78
N GLU A 61 -7.87 -16.90 -18.88
CA GLU A 61 -6.72 -16.32 -19.58
C GLU A 61 -6.65 -14.80 -19.49
N THR A 62 -7.78 -14.15 -19.12
CA THR A 62 -7.89 -12.70 -19.01
C THR A 62 -8.55 -12.28 -17.70
N VAL A 63 -8.41 -11.01 -17.32
CA VAL A 63 -9.10 -10.44 -16.14
C VAL A 63 -10.61 -10.54 -16.30
N THR A 64 -11.11 -10.40 -17.53
CA THR A 64 -12.55 -10.57 -17.84
C THR A 64 -13.03 -12.00 -17.59
N ASP A 65 -12.23 -13.02 -17.91
CA ASP A 65 -12.60 -14.42 -17.64
C ASP A 65 -12.72 -14.69 -16.14
N VAL A 66 -11.77 -14.16 -15.36
CA VAL A 66 -11.78 -14.27 -13.89
C VAL A 66 -13.01 -13.59 -13.30
N PHE A 67 -13.35 -12.39 -13.78
CA PHE A 67 -14.56 -11.68 -13.35
C PHE A 67 -15.83 -12.47 -13.71
N ASN A 68 -15.94 -12.98 -14.93
CA ASN A 68 -17.08 -13.81 -15.38
C ASN A 68 -17.19 -15.10 -14.57
N TYR A 69 -16.05 -15.73 -14.22
CA TYR A 69 -16.02 -16.89 -13.33
C TYR A 69 -16.60 -16.53 -11.96
N ALA A 70 -16.14 -15.44 -11.35
CA ALA A 70 -16.61 -14.98 -10.04
C ALA A 70 -18.11 -14.69 -10.04
N VAL A 71 -18.64 -14.03 -11.08
CA VAL A 71 -20.07 -13.76 -11.27
C VAL A 71 -20.86 -15.06 -11.37
N ARG A 72 -20.39 -16.02 -12.16
CA ARG A 72 -21.09 -17.31 -12.33
C ARG A 72 -21.19 -18.09 -11.03
N VAL A 73 -20.14 -18.06 -10.20
CA VAL A 73 -20.08 -18.86 -8.95
C VAL A 73 -20.78 -18.13 -7.79
N ASN A 74 -20.72 -16.78 -7.76
CA ASN A 74 -21.14 -15.99 -6.59
C ASN A 74 -22.31 -15.03 -6.88
N GLY A 75 -23.04 -15.17 -7.94
CA GLY A 75 -24.02 -14.21 -8.50
C GLY A 75 -24.91 -13.49 -7.48
N SER A 76 -25.45 -14.20 -6.49
CA SER A 76 -26.34 -13.62 -5.46
C SER A 76 -25.61 -13.03 -4.24
N ARG A 77 -24.29 -13.21 -4.13
CA ARG A 77 -23.50 -12.71 -3.00
C ARG A 77 -23.18 -11.22 -3.14
N PRO A 78 -23.01 -10.49 -2.02
CA PRO A 78 -22.49 -9.12 -2.04
C PRO A 78 -21.12 -9.09 -2.74
N ALA A 79 -20.94 -8.17 -3.68
CA ALA A 79 -19.69 -7.95 -4.42
C ALA A 79 -19.02 -6.66 -3.99
N VAL A 80 -19.68 -5.53 -4.23
CA VAL A 80 -19.14 -4.19 -3.91
C VAL A 80 -20.19 -3.39 -3.13
N GLY A 81 -19.73 -2.60 -2.17
CA GLY A 81 -20.61 -1.79 -1.32
C GLY A 81 -20.01 -0.43 -0.98
N GLU A 82 -20.86 0.57 -0.85
CA GLU A 82 -20.50 1.94 -0.48
C GLU A 82 -21.43 2.49 0.58
N ARG A 83 -20.97 3.47 1.34
CA ARG A 83 -21.79 4.23 2.27
C ARG A 83 -22.29 5.50 1.59
N ARG A 84 -23.58 5.78 1.72
CA ARG A 84 -24.15 7.04 1.22
C ARG A 84 -23.67 8.22 2.07
N ILE A 85 -23.30 9.32 1.41
CA ILE A 85 -23.15 10.62 2.05
C ILE A 85 -24.56 11.17 2.29
N ILE A 86 -24.94 11.29 3.57
CA ILE A 86 -26.26 11.80 3.98
C ILE A 86 -26.26 13.32 3.96
N ASN A 87 -25.16 13.91 4.45
CA ASN A 87 -24.98 15.36 4.51
C ASN A 87 -23.48 15.70 4.52
N THR A 88 -23.17 16.93 4.16
CA THR A 88 -21.82 17.50 4.21
C THR A 88 -21.89 18.82 4.98
N GLU A 89 -20.97 19.01 5.92
CA GLU A 89 -20.80 20.25 6.67
C GLU A 89 -19.36 20.76 6.58
N THR A 90 -19.17 22.04 6.75
CA THR A 90 -17.82 22.65 6.80
C THR A 90 -17.54 23.03 8.25
N ASP A 91 -16.43 22.54 8.80
CA ASP A 91 -16.02 22.89 10.17
C ASP A 91 -15.50 24.34 10.27
N ALA A 92 -15.29 24.82 11.49
CA ALA A 92 -14.81 26.18 11.76
C ALA A 92 -13.43 26.52 11.13
N LYS A 93 -12.70 25.51 10.65
CA LYS A 93 -11.41 25.66 9.97
C LYS A 93 -11.53 25.58 8.44
N GLY A 94 -12.75 25.47 7.91
CA GLY A 94 -13.00 25.35 6.47
C GLY A 94 -12.84 23.94 5.91
N PHE A 95 -12.70 22.89 6.75
CA PHE A 95 -12.60 21.50 6.30
C PHE A 95 -13.98 20.87 6.14
N GLU A 96 -14.18 20.20 5.01
CA GLU A 96 -15.37 19.42 4.73
C GLU A 96 -15.45 18.19 5.64
N LYS A 97 -16.61 17.97 6.27
CA LYS A 97 -16.97 16.84 7.11
C LYS A 97 -18.17 16.11 6.52
N LEU A 98 -18.12 14.80 6.56
CA LEU A 98 -19.14 13.94 5.95
C LEU A 98 -20.00 13.24 7.02
N HIS A 99 -21.28 13.37 6.89
CA HIS A 99 -22.25 12.50 7.57
C HIS A 99 -22.51 11.29 6.68
N LEU A 100 -21.99 10.13 7.08
CA LEU A 100 -22.11 8.89 6.33
C LEU A 100 -23.21 7.99 6.91
N SER A 101 -23.90 7.22 6.03
CA SER A 101 -24.89 6.23 6.46
C SER A 101 -24.30 5.18 7.41
N ASP A 102 -25.10 4.65 8.33
CA ASP A 102 -24.68 3.62 9.29
C ASP A 102 -24.57 2.21 8.70
N LYS A 103 -24.76 2.07 7.40
CA LYS A 103 -24.68 0.81 6.67
C LYS A 103 -24.09 1.01 5.28
N TYR A 104 -23.58 -0.07 4.73
CA TYR A 104 -23.19 -0.18 3.33
C TYR A 104 -24.39 -0.58 2.48
N ASP A 105 -24.54 0.06 1.33
CA ASP A 105 -25.45 -0.35 0.27
C ASP A 105 -24.66 -1.24 -0.69
N TRP A 106 -25.14 -2.45 -0.92
CA TRP A 106 -24.40 -3.49 -1.64
C TRP A 106 -25.00 -3.78 -3.01
N LEU A 107 -24.11 -3.96 -4.00
CA LEU A 107 -24.43 -4.65 -5.25
C LEU A 107 -24.00 -6.11 -5.12
N THR A 108 -24.85 -7.03 -5.58
CA THR A 108 -24.45 -8.43 -5.76
C THR A 108 -23.54 -8.58 -6.99
N PHE A 109 -22.85 -9.73 -7.12
CA PHE A 109 -22.06 -10.03 -8.31
C PHE A 109 -22.88 -9.98 -9.59
N ALA A 110 -24.13 -10.44 -9.58
CA ALA A 110 -25.04 -10.35 -10.72
C ALA A 110 -25.38 -8.90 -11.09
N GLN A 111 -25.71 -8.06 -10.09
CA GLN A 111 -26.00 -6.64 -10.30
C GLN A 111 -24.75 -5.87 -10.75
N LEU A 112 -23.59 -6.18 -10.17
CA LEU A 112 -22.31 -5.62 -10.60
C LEU A 112 -22.01 -5.95 -12.06
N ASN A 113 -22.19 -7.21 -12.47
CA ASN A 113 -21.99 -7.63 -13.86
C ASN A 113 -22.95 -6.90 -14.82
N GLU A 114 -24.18 -6.72 -14.44
CA GLU A 114 -25.15 -5.96 -15.25
C GLU A 114 -24.71 -4.50 -15.41
N LYS A 115 -24.29 -3.86 -14.32
CA LYS A 115 -23.79 -2.49 -14.33
C LYS A 115 -22.53 -2.36 -15.19
N VAL A 116 -21.57 -3.29 -15.04
CA VAL A 116 -20.37 -3.36 -15.89
C VAL A 116 -20.72 -3.48 -17.36
N ALA A 117 -21.68 -4.33 -17.72
CA ALA A 117 -22.10 -4.52 -19.11
C ALA A 117 -22.82 -3.28 -19.66
N ASN A 118 -23.61 -2.56 -18.83
CA ASN A 118 -24.25 -1.29 -19.20
C ASN A 118 -23.18 -0.22 -19.45
N VAL A 119 -22.25 -0.02 -18.51
CA VAL A 119 -21.18 0.98 -18.63
C VAL A 119 -20.28 0.67 -19.84
N SER A 120 -19.91 -0.58 -20.08
CA SER A 120 -19.14 -1.04 -21.23
C SER A 120 -19.83 -0.64 -22.54
N SER A 121 -21.13 -0.98 -22.67
CA SER A 121 -21.92 -0.65 -23.87
C SER A 121 -22.11 0.85 -24.05
N GLY A 122 -22.30 1.59 -22.95
CA GLY A 122 -22.44 3.03 -22.96
C GLY A 122 -21.17 3.76 -23.39
N LEU A 123 -19.98 3.30 -22.96
CA LEU A 123 -18.69 3.83 -23.41
C LEU A 123 -18.51 3.63 -24.93
N ILE A 124 -18.95 2.48 -25.48
CA ILE A 124 -18.94 2.24 -26.92
C ILE A 124 -19.92 3.20 -27.62
N ASN A 125 -21.17 3.25 -27.18
CA ASN A 125 -22.23 3.99 -27.83
C ASN A 125 -22.08 5.51 -27.77
N SER A 126 -21.70 6.03 -26.59
CA SER A 126 -21.67 7.48 -26.31
C SER A 126 -20.29 8.10 -26.50
N CYS A 127 -19.22 7.34 -26.24
CA CYS A 127 -17.85 7.84 -26.30
C CYS A 127 -17.04 7.24 -27.48
N GLY A 128 -17.60 6.27 -28.21
CA GLY A 128 -16.95 5.64 -29.36
C GLY A 128 -15.74 4.78 -28.98
N LEU A 129 -15.73 4.21 -27.75
CA LEU A 129 -14.67 3.34 -27.27
C LEU A 129 -14.47 2.15 -28.19
N LYS A 130 -13.23 1.88 -28.57
CA LYS A 130 -12.83 0.77 -29.45
C LYS A 130 -11.88 -0.19 -28.71
N PRO A 131 -11.77 -1.44 -29.13
CA PRO A 131 -10.75 -2.36 -28.64
C PRO A 131 -9.34 -1.76 -28.76
N LYS A 132 -8.52 -1.97 -27.72
CA LYS A 132 -7.14 -1.45 -27.57
C LYS A 132 -7.03 0.06 -27.37
N ASP A 133 -8.14 0.80 -27.32
CA ASP A 133 -8.13 2.18 -26.85
C ASP A 133 -7.66 2.24 -25.39
N LYS A 134 -7.23 3.43 -24.97
CA LYS A 134 -6.79 3.72 -23.61
C LYS A 134 -7.81 4.62 -22.95
N VAL A 135 -8.27 4.23 -21.75
CA VAL A 135 -9.21 5.00 -20.92
C VAL A 135 -8.49 5.40 -19.64
N ILE A 136 -8.35 6.70 -19.41
CA ILE A 136 -7.78 7.20 -18.17
C ILE A 136 -8.82 7.16 -17.07
N ILE A 137 -8.44 6.66 -15.88
CA ILE A 137 -9.22 6.77 -14.65
C ILE A 137 -8.45 7.66 -13.67
N TYR A 138 -9.01 8.84 -13.40
CA TYR A 138 -8.48 9.87 -12.51
C TYR A 138 -9.47 10.12 -11.38
N ALA A 139 -9.47 9.23 -10.39
CA ALA A 139 -10.45 9.24 -9.31
C ALA A 139 -9.93 8.60 -8.04
N ASP A 140 -10.58 8.90 -6.91
CA ASP A 140 -10.38 8.17 -5.66
C ASP A 140 -10.96 6.76 -5.75
N THR A 141 -10.51 5.88 -4.86
CA THR A 141 -10.98 4.50 -4.73
C THR A 141 -12.46 4.46 -4.37
N LYS A 142 -13.25 3.81 -5.23
CA LYS A 142 -14.70 3.63 -5.11
C LYS A 142 -15.22 2.56 -6.08
N ALA A 143 -16.49 2.14 -5.91
CA ALA A 143 -17.11 1.15 -6.79
C ALA A 143 -17.14 1.59 -8.27
N ASP A 144 -17.46 2.85 -8.56
CA ASP A 144 -17.49 3.37 -9.94
C ASP A 144 -16.13 3.26 -10.65
N TRP A 145 -15.01 3.37 -9.90
CA TRP A 145 -13.67 3.17 -10.44
C TRP A 145 -13.49 1.73 -10.95
N MET A 146 -13.81 0.74 -10.09
CA MET A 146 -13.68 -0.68 -10.44
C MET A 146 -14.68 -1.10 -11.51
N ILE A 147 -15.93 -0.61 -11.46
CA ILE A 147 -16.93 -0.83 -12.50
C ILE A 147 -16.43 -0.35 -13.86
N THR A 148 -15.82 0.85 -13.91
CA THR A 148 -15.24 1.40 -15.13
C THR A 148 -14.08 0.55 -15.64
N ALA A 149 -13.18 0.09 -14.74
CA ALA A 149 -12.08 -0.78 -15.12
C ALA A 149 -12.56 -2.11 -15.72
N GLN A 150 -13.54 -2.77 -15.07
CA GLN A 150 -14.14 -4.00 -15.59
C GLN A 150 -14.87 -3.77 -16.92
N ALA A 151 -15.49 -2.60 -17.11
CA ALA A 151 -16.11 -2.23 -18.39
C ALA A 151 -15.06 -2.05 -19.51
N CYS A 152 -13.89 -1.48 -19.20
CA CYS A 152 -12.78 -1.39 -20.11
C CYS A 152 -12.22 -2.77 -20.49
N PHE A 153 -12.00 -3.66 -19.49
CA PHE A 153 -11.54 -5.03 -19.76
C PHE A 153 -12.52 -5.80 -20.64
N ARG A 154 -13.84 -5.64 -20.40
CA ARG A 154 -14.90 -6.25 -21.21
C ARG A 154 -14.88 -5.79 -22.68
N THR A 155 -14.34 -4.60 -22.97
CA THR A 155 -14.20 -4.05 -24.35
C THR A 155 -12.81 -4.24 -24.92
N ASN A 156 -11.91 -4.95 -24.26
CA ASN A 156 -10.49 -5.05 -24.61
C ASN A 156 -9.82 -3.67 -24.72
N ALA A 157 -10.18 -2.74 -23.83
CA ALA A 157 -9.54 -1.41 -23.72
C ALA A 157 -8.62 -1.38 -22.50
N ALA A 158 -7.46 -0.72 -22.65
CA ALA A 158 -6.50 -0.59 -21.57
C ALA A 158 -6.90 0.50 -20.55
N VAL A 159 -6.87 0.17 -19.28
CA VAL A 159 -7.04 1.14 -18.20
C VAL A 159 -5.74 1.88 -17.97
N VAL A 160 -5.77 3.22 -17.99
CA VAL A 160 -4.64 4.07 -17.62
C VAL A 160 -4.93 4.67 -16.24
N THR A 161 -4.11 4.36 -15.25
CA THR A 161 -4.36 4.85 -13.89
C THR A 161 -3.57 6.11 -13.60
N ILE A 162 -4.25 7.14 -13.11
CA ILE A 162 -3.63 8.38 -12.61
C ILE A 162 -4.11 8.60 -11.17
N TYR A 163 -3.17 8.86 -10.25
CA TYR A 163 -3.51 9.13 -8.86
C TYR A 163 -4.36 10.39 -8.73
N ALA A 164 -5.44 10.33 -7.98
CA ALA A 164 -6.33 11.46 -7.68
C ALA A 164 -5.60 12.66 -7.05
N THR A 165 -4.44 12.43 -6.45
CA THR A 165 -3.58 13.45 -5.84
C THR A 165 -2.58 14.10 -6.81
N LEU A 166 -2.51 13.62 -8.08
CA LEU A 166 -1.66 14.27 -9.08
C LEU A 166 -2.26 15.61 -9.52
N GLY A 167 -1.42 16.62 -9.54
CA GLY A 167 -1.80 17.95 -10.04
C GLY A 167 -1.94 18.01 -11.56
N ALA A 168 -2.29 19.17 -12.06
CA ALA A 168 -2.57 19.45 -13.46
C ALA A 168 -1.46 18.96 -14.42
N GLU A 169 -0.19 19.17 -14.08
CA GLU A 169 0.94 18.74 -14.91
C GLU A 169 1.02 17.22 -15.07
N GLY A 170 0.81 16.47 -13.99
CA GLY A 170 0.83 15.00 -14.03
C GLY A 170 -0.35 14.44 -14.84
N VAL A 171 -1.53 15.05 -14.72
CA VAL A 171 -2.71 14.69 -15.53
C VAL A 171 -2.46 15.00 -17.01
N GLN A 172 -1.94 16.19 -17.33
CA GLN A 172 -1.59 16.58 -18.70
C GLN A 172 -0.56 15.61 -19.32
N HIS A 173 0.46 15.24 -18.54
CA HIS A 173 1.49 14.27 -18.98
C HIS A 173 0.86 12.92 -19.33
N GLY A 174 0.08 12.32 -18.44
CA GLY A 174 -0.54 11.02 -18.69
C GLY A 174 -1.51 11.02 -19.89
N ILE A 175 -2.29 12.09 -20.08
CA ILE A 175 -3.17 12.24 -21.24
C ILE A 175 -2.35 12.30 -22.54
N ASN A 176 -1.34 13.16 -22.59
CA ASN A 176 -0.58 13.41 -23.81
C ASN A 176 0.36 12.26 -24.17
N GLU A 177 0.88 11.55 -23.18
CA GLU A 177 1.74 10.38 -23.44
C GLU A 177 0.91 9.20 -23.95
N THR A 178 -0.26 8.94 -23.37
CA THR A 178 -1.11 7.82 -23.77
C THR A 178 -2.00 8.12 -24.98
N SER A 179 -2.13 9.40 -25.36
CA SER A 179 -3.06 9.87 -26.40
C SER A 179 -4.51 9.37 -26.16
N ALA A 180 -4.90 9.20 -24.89
CA ALA A 180 -6.24 8.75 -24.52
C ALA A 180 -7.30 9.76 -24.96
N SER A 181 -8.42 9.26 -25.50
CA SER A 181 -9.55 10.09 -25.92
C SER A 181 -10.66 10.20 -24.88
N ILE A 182 -10.65 9.32 -23.87
CA ILE A 182 -11.63 9.25 -22.79
C ILE A 182 -10.91 9.35 -21.45
N ILE A 183 -11.37 10.27 -20.61
CA ILE A 183 -10.98 10.35 -19.20
C ILE A 183 -12.21 10.19 -18.32
N VAL A 184 -12.14 9.28 -17.37
CA VAL A 184 -13.13 9.07 -16.31
C VAL A 184 -12.57 9.69 -15.03
N CYS A 185 -13.27 10.65 -14.43
CA CYS A 185 -12.76 11.35 -13.26
C CYS A 185 -13.83 11.59 -12.19
N ASP A 186 -13.40 11.71 -10.93
CA ASP A 186 -14.25 12.23 -9.88
C ASP A 186 -14.74 13.64 -10.23
N GLY A 187 -16.02 13.93 -9.98
CA GLY A 187 -16.60 15.24 -10.22
C GLY A 187 -15.79 16.38 -9.57
N LYS A 188 -15.31 16.18 -8.33
CA LYS A 188 -14.46 17.15 -7.62
C LYS A 188 -13.10 17.42 -8.31
N LEU A 189 -12.60 16.48 -9.14
CA LEU A 189 -11.34 16.60 -9.87
C LEU A 189 -11.52 17.18 -11.27
N LEU A 190 -12.75 17.39 -11.72
CA LEU A 190 -13.06 17.93 -13.04
C LEU A 190 -12.39 19.29 -13.31
N LYS A 191 -12.25 20.13 -12.27
CA LYS A 191 -11.55 21.41 -12.39
C LYS A 191 -10.08 21.26 -12.79
N THR A 192 -9.40 20.22 -12.28
CA THR A 192 -8.00 19.91 -12.66
C THR A 192 -7.91 19.48 -14.12
N VAL A 193 -8.83 18.61 -14.57
CA VAL A 193 -8.91 18.19 -15.97
C VAL A 193 -9.21 19.38 -16.88
N GLN A 194 -10.16 20.24 -16.50
CA GLN A 194 -10.52 21.47 -17.23
C GLN A 194 -9.31 22.39 -17.41
N ALA A 195 -8.46 22.56 -16.38
CA ALA A 195 -7.28 23.44 -16.44
C ALA A 195 -6.25 23.00 -17.50
N VAL A 196 -6.23 21.73 -17.89
CA VAL A 196 -5.29 21.17 -18.88
C VAL A 196 -5.95 20.80 -20.20
N ALA A 197 -7.27 20.83 -20.29
CA ALA A 197 -8.05 20.34 -21.43
C ALA A 197 -7.62 20.94 -22.77
N SER A 198 -7.33 22.25 -22.82
CA SER A 198 -6.84 22.94 -24.03
C SER A 198 -5.44 22.48 -24.49
N LYS A 199 -4.66 21.87 -23.59
CA LYS A 199 -3.31 21.34 -23.86
C LYS A 199 -3.30 19.83 -24.11
N CYS A 200 -4.48 19.22 -24.15
CA CYS A 200 -4.68 17.77 -24.32
C CYS A 200 -5.57 17.49 -25.54
N PRO A 201 -5.04 17.61 -26.77
CA PRO A 201 -5.84 17.55 -28.00
C PRO A 201 -6.48 16.17 -28.25
N SER A 202 -5.99 15.11 -27.61
CA SER A 202 -6.55 13.76 -27.76
C SER A 202 -7.89 13.59 -27.05
N ILE A 203 -8.16 14.34 -25.96
CA ILE A 203 -9.38 14.20 -25.16
C ILE A 203 -10.60 14.66 -25.94
N LYS A 204 -11.58 13.76 -26.07
CA LYS A 204 -12.88 14.00 -26.71
C LYS A 204 -14.04 13.84 -25.70
N HIS A 205 -13.88 12.97 -24.73
CA HIS A 205 -14.92 12.64 -23.77
C HIS A 205 -14.38 12.67 -22.34
N ILE A 206 -15.18 13.27 -21.45
CA ILE A 206 -14.97 13.21 -19.99
C ILE A 206 -16.19 12.54 -19.39
N VAL A 207 -15.97 11.51 -18.56
CA VAL A 207 -17.04 10.84 -17.81
C VAL A 207 -16.86 11.13 -16.34
N CYS A 208 -17.81 11.82 -15.73
CA CYS A 208 -17.81 12.12 -14.31
C CYS A 208 -18.38 10.96 -13.50
N ILE A 209 -17.70 10.59 -12.42
CA ILE A 209 -18.10 9.54 -11.46
C ILE A 209 -18.26 10.12 -10.06
N GLY A 210 -18.88 9.34 -9.15
CA GLY A 210 -19.11 9.75 -7.77
C GLY A 210 -20.38 10.57 -7.59
N THR A 211 -20.49 11.28 -6.47
CA THR A 211 -21.68 12.06 -6.11
C THR A 211 -21.74 13.39 -6.87
N GLY A 212 -22.95 13.87 -7.20
CA GLY A 212 -23.17 15.19 -7.81
C GLY A 212 -22.62 15.32 -9.24
N GLN A 213 -22.57 14.25 -10.02
CA GLN A 213 -22.01 14.20 -11.38
C GLN A 213 -22.55 15.32 -12.28
N GLN A 214 -23.89 15.49 -12.34
CA GLN A 214 -24.53 16.48 -13.19
C GLN A 214 -24.22 17.93 -12.79
N ASP A 215 -24.14 18.21 -11.48
CA ASP A 215 -23.82 19.54 -10.96
C ASP A 215 -22.39 19.92 -11.31
N HIS A 216 -21.46 18.99 -11.18
CA HIS A 216 -20.07 19.20 -11.58
C HIS A 216 -19.93 19.48 -13.07
N ILE A 217 -20.65 18.74 -13.92
CA ILE A 217 -20.66 18.92 -15.36
C ILE A 217 -21.26 20.27 -15.74
N SER A 218 -22.43 20.63 -15.16
CA SER A 218 -23.14 21.86 -15.46
C SER A 218 -22.35 23.11 -15.05
N SER A 219 -21.54 23.03 -14.00
CA SER A 219 -20.67 24.10 -13.52
C SER A 219 -19.32 24.16 -14.25
N SER A 220 -19.01 23.21 -15.13
CA SER A 220 -17.73 23.11 -15.83
C SER A 220 -17.64 24.08 -17.02
N LYS A 221 -16.40 24.55 -17.30
CA LYS A 221 -16.09 25.38 -18.47
C LYS A 221 -15.14 24.61 -19.40
N LEU A 222 -15.65 23.56 -20.06
CA LEU A 222 -14.88 22.74 -20.98
C LEU A 222 -14.87 23.32 -22.39
N PRO A 223 -13.80 23.07 -23.20
CA PRO A 223 -13.80 23.38 -24.61
C PRO A 223 -14.99 22.70 -25.34
N LYS A 224 -15.59 23.36 -26.31
CA LYS A 224 -16.74 22.85 -27.09
C LYS A 224 -16.46 21.51 -27.80
N SER A 225 -15.19 21.19 -28.04
CA SER A 225 -14.75 19.94 -28.69
C SER A 225 -14.81 18.75 -27.72
N ILE A 226 -14.98 18.97 -26.41
CA ILE A 226 -15.02 17.92 -25.38
C ILE A 226 -16.45 17.76 -24.88
N LYS A 227 -16.95 16.52 -24.94
CA LYS A 227 -18.26 16.14 -24.41
C LYS A 227 -18.11 15.61 -23.00
N ALA A 228 -18.86 16.16 -22.04
CA ALA A 228 -18.94 15.66 -20.68
C ALA A 228 -20.19 14.80 -20.50
N HIS A 229 -20.06 13.70 -19.77
CA HIS A 229 -21.11 12.74 -19.48
C HIS A 229 -21.11 12.41 -17.98
N ALA A 230 -22.28 12.19 -17.39
CA ALA A 230 -22.34 11.49 -16.10
C ALA A 230 -22.20 9.98 -16.33
N LEU A 231 -21.64 9.24 -15.40
CA LEU A 231 -21.57 7.77 -15.50
C LEU A 231 -22.97 7.16 -15.57
N SER A 232 -23.96 7.75 -14.90
CA SER A 232 -25.36 7.35 -14.98
C SER A 232 -25.91 7.44 -16.41
N ASP A 233 -25.58 8.49 -17.16
CA ASP A 233 -26.03 8.66 -18.56
C ASP A 233 -25.35 7.64 -19.48
N ILE A 234 -24.09 7.33 -19.22
CA ILE A 234 -23.34 6.26 -19.91
C ILE A 234 -24.01 4.90 -19.63
N GLU A 235 -24.33 4.61 -18.36
CA GLU A 235 -25.01 3.38 -17.96
C GLU A 235 -26.38 3.25 -18.63
N ASP A 236 -27.19 4.32 -18.62
CA ASP A 236 -28.51 4.37 -19.28
C ASP A 236 -28.43 4.19 -20.80
N SER A 237 -27.44 4.80 -21.43
CA SER A 237 -27.17 4.62 -22.86
C SER A 237 -26.86 3.16 -23.19
N GLY A 238 -26.03 2.51 -22.38
CA GLY A 238 -25.65 1.11 -22.58
C GLY A 238 -26.77 0.13 -22.27
N SER A 239 -27.64 0.42 -21.28
CA SER A 239 -28.81 -0.41 -20.97
C SER A 239 -29.81 -0.46 -22.11
N LYS A 240 -29.99 0.66 -22.84
CA LYS A 240 -30.88 0.78 -24.00
C LYS A 240 -30.33 0.09 -25.26
N LYS A 241 -29.01 0.06 -25.40
CA LYS A 241 -28.34 -0.56 -26.56
C LYS A 241 -27.10 -1.33 -26.08
N ARG A 242 -27.30 -2.62 -25.80
CA ARG A 242 -26.23 -3.53 -25.36
C ARG A 242 -25.28 -3.85 -26.49
N CYS A 243 -23.98 -3.94 -26.14
CA CYS A 243 -22.91 -4.41 -27.01
C CYS A 243 -22.34 -5.72 -26.43
N ASP A 244 -21.94 -6.62 -27.31
CA ASP A 244 -21.27 -7.84 -26.94
C ASP A 244 -19.87 -7.55 -26.36
N PRO A 245 -19.37 -8.42 -25.46
CA PRO A 245 -18.00 -8.31 -24.97
C PRO A 245 -17.02 -8.56 -26.11
N VAL A 246 -15.89 -7.85 -26.09
CA VAL A 246 -14.79 -8.06 -27.03
C VAL A 246 -13.77 -8.99 -26.41
N SER A 247 -13.43 -10.07 -27.14
CA SER A 247 -12.41 -11.02 -26.69
C SER A 247 -11.05 -10.35 -26.59
N SER A 248 -10.40 -10.54 -25.45
CA SER A 248 -9.01 -10.12 -25.19
C SER A 248 -8.08 -11.33 -25.25
N LYS A 249 -6.81 -11.10 -25.59
CA LYS A 249 -5.75 -12.10 -25.43
C LYS A 249 -5.05 -11.89 -24.09
N SER A 250 -4.47 -12.93 -23.54
CA SER A 250 -3.68 -12.85 -22.30
C SER A 250 -2.51 -11.85 -22.40
N THR A 251 -1.99 -11.64 -23.61
CA THR A 251 -0.90 -10.71 -23.93
C THR A 251 -1.35 -9.27 -24.21
N ASP A 252 -2.66 -9.01 -24.35
CA ASP A 252 -3.16 -7.65 -24.54
C ASP A 252 -2.95 -6.82 -23.26
N THR A 253 -2.72 -5.53 -23.43
CA THR A 253 -2.51 -4.60 -22.31
C THR A 253 -3.82 -4.44 -21.54
N ALA A 254 -3.82 -4.84 -20.27
CA ALA A 254 -4.92 -4.61 -19.36
C ALA A 254 -4.81 -3.22 -18.69
N VAL A 255 -3.61 -2.87 -18.21
CA VAL A 255 -3.38 -1.66 -17.44
C VAL A 255 -2.07 -0.98 -17.84
N ILE A 256 -2.11 0.34 -17.95
CA ILE A 256 -0.90 1.20 -17.95
C ILE A 256 -0.93 1.96 -16.62
N MET A 257 -0.08 1.56 -15.69
CA MET A 257 -0.07 2.11 -14.33
C MET A 257 1.04 3.12 -14.15
N TYR A 258 0.68 4.39 -13.97
CA TYR A 258 1.66 5.44 -13.72
C TYR A 258 2.23 5.35 -12.32
N THR A 259 3.56 5.25 -12.24
CA THR A 259 4.28 5.28 -10.95
C THR A 259 4.80 6.68 -10.69
N SER A 260 4.70 7.14 -9.44
CA SER A 260 5.37 8.35 -8.99
C SER A 260 6.88 8.07 -8.91
N GLY A 261 7.61 8.35 -9.99
CA GLY A 261 9.07 8.24 -9.99
C GLY A 261 9.69 9.06 -8.86
N THR A 262 10.64 8.50 -8.13
CA THR A 262 11.40 9.23 -7.09
C THR A 262 12.34 10.29 -7.68
N THR A 263 12.56 10.27 -9.01
CA THR A 263 13.62 11.06 -9.69
C THR A 263 13.20 11.70 -11.02
N GLY A 264 11.89 11.80 -11.34
CA GLY A 264 11.49 12.37 -12.63
C GLY A 264 9.98 12.34 -12.89
N ALA A 265 9.57 12.56 -14.14
CA ALA A 265 8.19 12.42 -14.58
C ALA A 265 7.64 11.02 -14.27
N PRO A 266 6.32 10.89 -13.97
CA PRO A 266 5.69 9.59 -13.80
C PRO A 266 5.90 8.69 -15.02
N LYS A 267 6.11 7.38 -14.81
CA LYS A 267 6.30 6.39 -15.88
C LYS A 267 5.10 5.45 -15.92
N GLY A 268 4.57 5.17 -17.08
CA GLY A 268 3.51 4.20 -17.30
C GLY A 268 4.07 2.77 -17.38
N VAL A 269 3.78 1.93 -16.40
CA VAL A 269 4.13 0.49 -16.41
C VAL A 269 3.06 -0.27 -17.16
N VAL A 270 3.43 -1.04 -18.20
CA VAL A 270 2.50 -1.77 -19.06
C VAL A 270 2.28 -3.18 -18.51
N LEU A 271 1.09 -3.45 -18.02
CA LEU A 271 0.67 -4.76 -17.50
C LEU A 271 -0.30 -5.43 -18.46
N ALA A 272 0.05 -6.63 -18.93
CA ALA A 272 -0.84 -7.49 -19.69
C ALA A 272 -1.88 -8.18 -18.78
N HIS A 273 -2.96 -8.70 -19.35
CA HIS A 273 -3.91 -9.54 -18.62
C HIS A 273 -3.20 -10.69 -17.90
N SER A 274 -2.25 -11.37 -18.56
CA SER A 274 -1.46 -12.46 -17.96
C SER A 274 -0.66 -12.04 -16.74
N ASN A 275 -0.11 -10.81 -16.70
CA ASN A 275 0.63 -10.32 -15.53
C ASN A 275 -0.31 -10.17 -14.32
N VAL A 276 -1.51 -9.62 -14.53
CA VAL A 276 -2.53 -9.44 -13.49
C VAL A 276 -3.02 -10.80 -12.99
N LEU A 277 -3.26 -11.76 -13.88
CA LEU A 277 -3.66 -13.12 -13.50
C LEU A 277 -2.58 -13.83 -12.67
N ALA A 278 -1.33 -13.76 -13.10
CA ALA A 278 -0.21 -14.35 -12.37
C ALA A 278 -0.04 -13.73 -10.98
N SER A 279 -0.30 -12.43 -10.84
CA SER A 279 -0.35 -11.75 -9.55
C SER A 279 -1.45 -12.34 -8.66
N MET A 280 -2.68 -12.44 -9.16
CA MET A 280 -3.79 -13.05 -8.42
C MET A 280 -3.49 -14.51 -8.03
N ALA A 281 -2.88 -15.29 -8.93
CA ALA A 281 -2.53 -16.68 -8.66
C ALA A 281 -1.51 -16.84 -7.53
N GLY A 282 -0.41 -16.08 -7.60
CA GLY A 282 0.62 -16.12 -6.57
C GLY A 282 0.12 -15.66 -5.19
N LEU A 283 -0.70 -14.62 -5.17
CA LEU A 283 -1.31 -14.12 -3.93
C LEU A 283 -2.37 -15.09 -3.38
N ASN A 284 -3.16 -15.74 -4.24
CA ASN A 284 -4.14 -16.75 -3.84
C ASN A 284 -3.48 -17.97 -3.20
N ASP A 285 -2.36 -18.43 -3.74
CA ASP A 285 -1.61 -19.57 -3.18
C ASP A 285 -1.04 -19.25 -1.77
N ALA A 286 -0.77 -17.99 -1.48
CA ALA A 286 -0.16 -17.57 -0.22
C ALA A 286 -1.17 -17.08 0.84
N ALA A 287 -2.32 -16.55 0.43
CA ALA A 287 -3.31 -15.97 1.30
C ALA A 287 -4.41 -16.98 1.66
N ASP A 288 -4.74 -17.07 2.95
CA ASP A 288 -5.90 -17.83 3.43
C ASP A 288 -7.17 -17.00 3.29
N LEU A 289 -7.65 -16.80 2.04
CA LEU A 289 -8.83 -15.99 1.72
C LEU A 289 -9.91 -16.82 1.05
N SER A 290 -11.16 -16.38 1.17
CA SER A 290 -12.33 -17.05 0.63
C SER A 290 -13.45 -16.08 0.29
N ASN A 291 -14.55 -16.59 -0.26
CA ASN A 291 -15.78 -15.81 -0.51
C ASN A 291 -16.53 -15.40 0.77
N GLN A 292 -16.09 -15.81 1.95
CA GLN A 292 -16.64 -15.35 3.23
C GLN A 292 -15.97 -14.07 3.74
N ASP A 293 -14.87 -13.65 3.08
CA ASP A 293 -14.13 -12.49 3.50
C ASP A 293 -14.77 -11.18 3.05
N VAL A 294 -14.61 -10.18 3.91
CA VAL A 294 -15.03 -8.80 3.68
C VAL A 294 -13.77 -7.94 3.70
N TYR A 295 -13.47 -7.30 2.60
CA TYR A 295 -12.34 -6.42 2.41
C TYR A 295 -12.76 -4.95 2.52
N LEU A 296 -11.98 -4.13 3.23
CA LEU A 296 -12.14 -2.68 3.23
C LEU A 296 -11.14 -2.05 2.26
N ALA A 297 -11.64 -1.62 1.13
CA ALA A 297 -10.90 -0.93 0.07
C ALA A 297 -10.82 0.57 0.37
N TYR A 298 -9.62 1.08 0.67
CA TYR A 298 -9.42 2.49 1.02
C TYR A 298 -8.07 3.04 0.54
N LEU A 299 -7.17 2.17 0.08
CA LEU A 299 -5.93 2.60 -0.56
C LEU A 299 -6.20 3.00 -2.02
N PRO A 300 -5.32 3.78 -2.65
CA PRO A 300 -5.54 4.20 -4.04
C PRO A 300 -5.58 3.03 -5.03
N LEU A 301 -6.67 2.86 -5.79
CA LEU A 301 -6.77 1.87 -6.88
C LEU A 301 -5.78 2.15 -8.03
N ALA A 302 -5.29 3.37 -8.14
CA ALA A 302 -4.19 3.71 -9.02
C ALA A 302 -2.83 3.12 -8.57
N HIS A 303 -2.79 2.40 -7.43
CA HIS A 303 -1.62 1.68 -6.93
C HIS A 303 -1.81 0.18 -7.08
N ILE A 304 -0.78 -0.52 -7.60
CA ILE A 304 -0.86 -1.94 -7.91
C ILE A 304 -1.24 -2.83 -6.72
N MET A 305 -0.84 -2.47 -5.50
CA MET A 305 -1.17 -3.24 -4.29
C MET A 305 -2.68 -3.28 -4.03
N GLU A 306 -3.37 -2.13 -4.15
CA GLU A 306 -4.82 -2.09 -3.96
C GLU A 306 -5.54 -2.80 -5.11
N MET A 307 -5.11 -2.54 -6.34
CA MET A 307 -5.68 -3.18 -7.52
C MET A 307 -5.55 -4.70 -7.45
N ALA A 308 -4.40 -5.23 -7.06
CA ALA A 308 -4.17 -6.66 -6.90
C ALA A 308 -5.05 -7.26 -5.79
N ALA A 309 -5.19 -6.55 -4.65
CA ALA A 309 -6.04 -6.99 -3.54
C ALA A 309 -7.51 -7.04 -3.95
N GLU A 310 -8.04 -5.97 -4.59
CA GLU A 310 -9.44 -5.95 -5.05
C GLU A 310 -9.71 -6.97 -6.14
N CYS A 311 -8.80 -7.14 -7.12
CA CYS A 311 -8.92 -8.16 -8.15
C CYS A 311 -8.95 -9.58 -7.55
N LEU A 312 -8.10 -9.86 -6.56
CA LEU A 312 -8.10 -11.16 -5.87
C LEU A 312 -9.38 -11.37 -5.07
N MET A 313 -9.83 -10.38 -4.29
CA MET A 313 -11.07 -10.47 -3.53
C MET A 313 -12.28 -10.71 -4.43
N MET A 314 -12.35 -10.00 -5.54
CA MET A 314 -13.41 -10.18 -6.55
C MET A 314 -13.33 -11.57 -7.18
N ALA A 315 -12.16 -12.05 -7.54
CA ALA A 315 -11.93 -13.38 -8.09
C ALA A 315 -12.45 -14.49 -7.15
N LEU A 316 -12.17 -14.35 -5.86
CA LEU A 316 -12.58 -15.31 -4.82
C LEU A 316 -14.07 -15.21 -4.44
N GLY A 317 -14.78 -14.19 -4.90
CA GLY A 317 -16.19 -13.95 -4.53
C GLY A 317 -16.36 -13.31 -3.15
N GLY A 318 -15.31 -12.68 -2.62
CA GLY A 318 -15.35 -11.90 -1.39
C GLY A 318 -16.06 -10.55 -1.58
N ALA A 319 -16.54 -9.96 -0.51
CA ALA A 319 -17.22 -8.68 -0.52
C ALA A 319 -16.23 -7.53 -0.33
N ILE A 320 -16.32 -6.47 -1.15
CA ILE A 320 -15.47 -5.30 -1.10
C ILE A 320 -16.30 -4.09 -0.65
N GLY A 321 -16.02 -3.54 0.54
CA GLY A 321 -16.62 -2.29 1.02
C GLY A 321 -15.66 -1.13 0.81
N TYR A 322 -16.10 -0.05 0.16
CA TYR A 322 -15.28 1.11 -0.11
C TYR A 322 -15.29 2.12 1.04
N GLY A 323 -14.14 2.70 1.30
CA GLY A 323 -13.94 3.74 2.29
C GLY A 323 -12.80 4.69 1.90
N SER A 324 -12.32 5.49 2.83
CA SER A 324 -11.17 6.37 2.60
C SER A 324 -10.22 6.41 3.80
N PRO A 325 -8.93 6.78 3.60
CA PRO A 325 -8.01 6.93 4.72
C PRO A 325 -8.47 7.98 5.74
N GLN A 326 -9.30 8.94 5.32
CA GLN A 326 -9.78 10.05 6.14
C GLN A 326 -11.09 9.75 6.88
N THR A 327 -11.76 8.64 6.57
CA THR A 327 -13.00 8.16 7.20
C THR A 327 -12.85 6.78 7.84
N LEU A 328 -11.64 6.22 7.83
CA LEU A 328 -11.32 4.83 8.20
C LEU A 328 -11.81 4.43 9.61
N THR A 329 -11.60 5.30 10.60
CA THR A 329 -11.98 5.05 12.00
C THR A 329 -12.90 6.15 12.52
N ASP A 330 -13.55 5.95 13.67
CA ASP A 330 -14.44 6.95 14.30
C ASP A 330 -13.77 8.31 14.60
N SER A 331 -12.45 8.37 14.57
CA SER A 331 -11.64 9.58 14.67
C SER A 331 -11.15 10.12 13.32
N GLY A 332 -11.74 9.69 12.22
CA GLY A 332 -11.37 10.09 10.87
C GLY A 332 -11.53 11.60 10.65
N LEU A 333 -10.52 12.20 9.99
CA LEU A 333 -10.46 13.66 9.83
C LEU A 333 -11.64 14.25 9.03
N LYS A 334 -12.23 13.47 8.12
CA LYS A 334 -13.39 13.89 7.32
C LYS A 334 -14.73 13.40 7.87
N LEU A 335 -14.75 12.77 9.04
CA LEU A 335 -16.03 12.40 9.65
C LEU A 335 -16.63 13.58 10.42
N ALA A 336 -17.92 13.80 10.22
CA ALA A 336 -18.73 14.69 11.04
C ALA A 336 -18.96 14.08 12.43
N PRO A 337 -19.13 14.90 13.48
CA PRO A 337 -19.44 14.43 14.82
C PRO A 337 -20.67 13.49 14.80
N GLY A 338 -20.57 12.34 15.48
CA GLY A 338 -21.63 11.32 15.53
C GLY A 338 -21.61 10.30 14.39
N SER A 339 -20.89 10.52 13.31
CA SER A 339 -20.70 9.51 12.25
C SER A 339 -19.66 8.48 12.65
N ARG A 340 -19.95 7.20 12.34
CA ARG A 340 -19.00 6.09 12.56
C ARG A 340 -18.02 5.99 11.41
N GLY A 341 -16.81 5.47 11.70
CA GLY A 341 -15.80 5.16 10.70
C GLY A 341 -16.20 4.01 9.77
N ASP A 342 -15.51 3.91 8.63
CA ASP A 342 -15.78 2.87 7.64
C ASP A 342 -15.46 1.48 8.19
N ALA A 343 -14.31 1.29 8.84
CA ALA A 343 -13.93 0.00 9.39
C ALA A 343 -14.86 -0.49 10.53
N PRO A 344 -15.23 0.33 11.55
CA PRO A 344 -16.22 -0.07 12.53
C PRO A 344 -17.60 -0.38 11.95
N THR A 345 -18.00 0.27 10.85
CA THR A 345 -19.29 0.04 10.19
C THR A 345 -19.26 -1.22 9.33
N LEU A 346 -18.24 -1.41 8.51
CA LEU A 346 -18.08 -2.56 7.63
C LEU A 346 -17.77 -3.85 8.38
N GLN A 347 -16.98 -3.76 9.45
CA GLN A 347 -16.43 -4.91 10.17
C GLN A 347 -15.64 -5.86 9.25
N PRO A 348 -14.59 -5.37 8.56
CA PRO A 348 -13.85 -6.18 7.61
C PRO A 348 -13.17 -7.38 8.28
N THR A 349 -12.95 -8.45 7.51
CA THR A 349 -12.16 -9.63 7.91
C THR A 349 -10.71 -9.53 7.43
N MET A 350 -10.47 -8.78 6.35
CA MET A 350 -9.18 -8.57 5.73
C MET A 350 -8.96 -7.09 5.41
N MET A 351 -7.75 -6.61 5.67
CA MET A 351 -7.34 -5.23 5.35
C MET A 351 -5.89 -5.20 4.85
N VAL A 352 -5.64 -4.35 3.87
CA VAL A 352 -4.29 -4.03 3.37
C VAL A 352 -3.86 -2.67 3.91
N PHE A 353 -2.60 -2.54 4.29
CA PHE A 353 -2.07 -1.32 4.90
C PHE A 353 -0.75 -0.89 4.26
N ALA A 354 -0.59 0.40 4.06
CA ALA A 354 0.75 0.97 3.96
C ALA A 354 1.37 1.03 5.38
N PRO A 355 2.69 0.77 5.57
CA PRO A 355 3.35 0.82 6.88
C PRO A 355 3.10 2.10 7.66
N ALA A 356 3.11 3.26 6.99
CA ALA A 356 2.82 4.55 7.62
C ALA A 356 1.42 4.62 8.26
N VAL A 357 0.43 3.90 7.72
CA VAL A 357 -0.91 3.82 8.32
C VAL A 357 -0.87 2.96 9.59
N LEU A 358 -0.16 1.82 9.55
CA LEU A 358 0.04 0.99 10.75
C LEU A 358 0.80 1.73 11.85
N ASP A 359 1.81 2.52 11.51
CA ASP A 359 2.54 3.35 12.47
C ASP A 359 1.61 4.39 13.13
N ARG A 360 0.75 5.05 12.35
CA ARG A 360 -0.27 5.97 12.89
C ARG A 360 -1.27 5.27 13.80
N VAL A 361 -1.75 4.09 13.41
CA VAL A 361 -2.65 3.27 14.26
C VAL A 361 -1.93 2.89 15.57
N ARG A 362 -0.67 2.45 15.50
CA ARG A 362 0.16 2.16 16.69
C ARG A 362 0.26 3.36 17.60
N GLN A 363 0.64 4.52 17.08
CA GLN A 363 0.77 5.78 17.83
C GLN A 363 -0.56 6.19 18.49
N ALA A 364 -1.67 6.10 17.77
CA ALA A 364 -3.00 6.41 18.30
C ALA A 364 -3.41 5.47 19.44
N VAL A 365 -3.13 4.17 19.29
CA VAL A 365 -3.40 3.17 20.35
C VAL A 365 -2.50 3.41 21.57
N GLN A 366 -1.21 3.68 21.37
CA GLN A 366 -0.26 3.99 22.45
C GLN A 366 -0.67 5.27 23.20
N ALA A 367 -1.09 6.32 22.50
CA ALA A 367 -1.59 7.55 23.15
C ALA A 367 -2.83 7.28 24.01
N LYS A 368 -3.78 6.45 23.52
CA LYS A 368 -4.94 6.04 24.32
C LYS A 368 -4.53 5.24 25.57
N PHE A 369 -3.49 4.42 25.50
CA PHE A 369 -2.97 3.68 26.64
C PHE A 369 -2.25 4.61 27.65
N ALA A 370 -1.46 5.55 27.17
CA ALA A 370 -0.75 6.54 28.00
C ALA A 370 -1.71 7.48 28.77
N ALA A 371 -2.93 7.68 28.27
CA ALA A 371 -3.97 8.48 28.94
C ALA A 371 -4.71 7.70 30.05
N LYS A 372 -4.38 6.42 30.31
CA LYS A 372 -5.03 5.60 31.34
C LYS A 372 -4.30 5.74 32.69
N SER A 373 -4.95 5.23 33.78
CA SER A 373 -4.32 5.20 35.09
C SER A 373 -3.00 4.43 35.10
N PRO A 374 -2.06 4.75 36.02
CA PRO A 374 -0.75 4.08 36.10
C PRO A 374 -0.85 2.55 36.25
N LEU A 375 -1.86 2.06 36.97
CA LEU A 375 -2.10 0.62 37.13
C LEU A 375 -2.47 -0.02 35.80
N LEU A 376 -3.34 0.62 35.00
CA LEU A 376 -3.75 0.13 33.68
C LEU A 376 -2.59 0.21 32.68
N GLN A 377 -1.75 1.23 32.76
CA GLN A 377 -0.53 1.32 31.94
C GLN A 377 0.43 0.17 32.22
N LYS A 378 0.66 -0.20 33.50
CA LYS A 378 1.46 -1.38 33.87
C LYS A 378 0.85 -2.67 33.30
N LEU A 379 -0.47 -2.81 33.37
CA LEU A 379 -1.18 -3.98 32.84
C LEU A 379 -1.08 -4.06 31.31
N VAL A 380 -1.19 -2.93 30.62
CA VAL A 380 -0.95 -2.83 29.17
C VAL A 380 0.49 -3.24 28.82
N GLY A 381 1.48 -2.72 29.55
CA GLY A 381 2.89 -3.10 29.38
C GLY A 381 3.12 -4.61 29.55
N ALA A 382 2.52 -5.22 30.57
CA ALA A 382 2.58 -6.67 30.77
C ALA A 382 1.91 -7.45 29.63
N GLY A 383 0.78 -6.93 29.11
CA GLY A 383 0.07 -7.53 27.98
C GLY A 383 0.87 -7.45 26.66
N LEU A 384 1.55 -6.33 26.41
CA LEU A 384 2.42 -6.18 25.23
C LEU A 384 3.65 -7.09 25.33
N ALA A 385 4.31 -7.14 26.50
CA ALA A 385 5.43 -8.04 26.73
C ALA A 385 5.03 -9.53 26.64
N ALA A 386 3.79 -9.87 27.05
CA ALA A 386 3.25 -11.21 26.82
C ALA A 386 3.04 -11.50 25.34
N GLY A 387 2.54 -10.52 24.56
CA GLY A 387 2.38 -10.65 23.10
C GLY A 387 3.72 -10.85 22.38
N GLU A 388 4.75 -10.13 22.78
CA GLU A 388 6.10 -10.29 22.22
C GLU A 388 6.67 -11.68 22.52
N ARG A 389 6.52 -12.19 23.76
CA ARG A 389 6.90 -13.58 24.08
C ARG A 389 6.14 -14.61 23.26
N GLU A 390 4.83 -14.39 23.04
CA GLU A 390 4.01 -15.27 22.19
C GLU A 390 4.50 -15.24 20.73
N PHE A 391 4.87 -14.07 20.20
CA PHE A 391 5.43 -13.93 18.86
C PHE A 391 6.73 -14.75 18.72
N HIS A 392 7.66 -14.63 19.66
CA HIS A 392 8.89 -15.42 19.67
C HIS A 392 8.67 -16.92 19.85
N ALA A 393 7.53 -17.32 20.41
CA ALA A 393 7.11 -18.71 20.54
C ALA A 393 6.26 -19.20 19.36
N GLY A 394 6.21 -18.45 18.23
CA GLY A 394 5.44 -18.81 17.03
C GLY A 394 3.92 -18.74 17.24
N ARG A 395 3.44 -17.82 18.05
CA ARG A 395 2.00 -17.65 18.35
C ARG A 395 1.57 -16.20 18.16
N ILE A 396 0.30 -16.00 17.79
CA ILE A 396 -0.28 -14.69 17.50
C ILE A 396 -1.07 -14.14 18.69
N GLY A 397 -0.89 -12.87 18.97
CA GLY A 397 -1.57 -12.13 20.03
C GLY A 397 -0.97 -12.37 21.41
N SER A 398 -1.59 -11.80 22.44
CA SER A 398 -1.23 -12.05 23.82
C SER A 398 -2.10 -13.16 24.43
N THR A 399 -1.94 -13.43 25.73
CA THR A 399 -2.78 -14.40 26.44
C THR A 399 -4.27 -14.01 26.39
N GLY A 400 -5.17 -14.99 26.51
CA GLY A 400 -6.62 -14.75 26.49
C GLY A 400 -7.08 -13.73 27.56
N PHE A 401 -6.42 -13.70 28.72
CA PHE A 401 -6.66 -12.73 29.78
C PHE A 401 -6.44 -11.29 29.33
N PHE A 402 -5.24 -10.96 28.81
CA PHE A 402 -4.94 -9.61 28.32
C PHE A 402 -5.80 -9.22 27.12
N ASN A 403 -6.09 -10.19 26.24
CA ASN A 403 -6.97 -9.94 25.11
C ASN A 403 -8.37 -9.52 25.58
N ALA A 404 -8.98 -10.26 26.50
CA ALA A 404 -10.33 -9.96 27.00
C ALA A 404 -10.39 -8.60 27.73
N LEU A 405 -9.37 -8.30 28.52
CA LEU A 405 -9.36 -7.12 29.39
C LEU A 405 -8.97 -5.83 28.62
N ILE A 406 -8.03 -5.92 27.68
CA ILE A 406 -7.40 -4.76 27.03
C ILE A 406 -7.65 -4.76 25.52
N PHE A 407 -7.17 -5.79 24.79
CA PHE A 407 -6.99 -5.69 23.35
C PHE A 407 -8.28 -5.84 22.57
N LYS A 408 -9.31 -6.51 23.09
CA LYS A 408 -10.64 -6.58 22.46
C LYS A 408 -11.26 -5.20 22.19
N LYS A 409 -10.95 -4.20 23.04
CA LYS A 409 -11.37 -2.80 22.81
C LYS A 409 -10.59 -2.15 21.65
N VAL A 410 -9.31 -2.50 21.48
CA VAL A 410 -8.47 -2.02 20.37
C VAL A 410 -8.96 -2.61 19.06
N GLN A 411 -9.27 -3.90 19.01
CA GLN A 411 -9.79 -4.57 17.82
C GLN A 411 -11.06 -3.90 17.27
N LYS A 412 -11.94 -3.40 18.14
CA LYS A 412 -13.16 -2.68 17.75
C LYS A 412 -12.91 -1.40 16.97
N LEU A 413 -11.71 -0.80 17.07
CA LEU A 413 -11.36 0.41 16.31
C LEU A 413 -11.39 0.20 14.79
N ILE A 414 -11.20 -1.05 14.36
CA ILE A 414 -11.24 -1.46 12.96
C ILE A 414 -12.32 -2.54 12.72
N GLY A 415 -13.43 -2.50 13.48
CA GLY A 415 -14.58 -3.37 13.31
C GLY A 415 -14.58 -4.67 14.09
N GLY A 416 -13.44 -5.09 14.68
CA GLY A 416 -13.34 -6.24 15.60
C GLY A 416 -13.39 -7.64 14.95
N LYS A 417 -13.46 -7.73 13.61
CA LYS A 417 -13.52 -9.00 12.86
C LYS A 417 -12.29 -9.27 11.99
N VAL A 418 -11.31 -8.36 11.97
CA VAL A 418 -10.11 -8.53 11.15
C VAL A 418 -9.37 -9.79 11.60
N ARG A 419 -9.21 -10.74 10.68
CA ARG A 419 -8.52 -12.01 10.87
C ARG A 419 -7.16 -12.08 10.18
N GLN A 420 -6.90 -11.15 9.25
CA GLN A 420 -5.64 -11.05 8.51
C GLN A 420 -5.39 -9.60 8.09
N MET A 421 -4.16 -9.15 8.25
CA MET A 421 -3.65 -7.87 7.75
C MET A 421 -2.53 -8.15 6.76
N VAL A 422 -2.48 -7.38 5.67
CA VAL A 422 -1.34 -7.38 4.74
C VAL A 422 -0.68 -6.02 4.79
N SER A 423 0.65 -5.97 4.77
CA SER A 423 1.41 -4.73 4.70
C SER A 423 2.43 -4.79 3.58
N GLY A 424 2.48 -3.75 2.75
CA GLY A 424 3.39 -3.67 1.61
C GLY A 424 3.71 -2.24 1.21
N SER A 425 4.38 -2.08 0.07
CA SER A 425 4.79 -0.79 -0.50
C SER A 425 5.98 -0.10 0.17
N ALA A 426 6.28 -0.36 1.44
CA ALA A 426 7.41 0.20 2.18
C ALA A 426 7.81 -0.74 3.32
N PRO A 427 9.00 -0.61 3.90
CA PRO A 427 9.41 -1.43 5.04
C PRO A 427 8.55 -1.18 6.27
N LEU A 428 8.11 -2.25 6.93
CA LEU A 428 7.43 -2.22 8.23
C LEU A 428 8.41 -2.60 9.33
N SER A 429 8.50 -1.79 10.39
CA SER A 429 9.38 -2.14 11.50
C SER A 429 8.91 -3.38 12.24
N ARG A 430 9.87 -4.18 12.74
CA ARG A 430 9.57 -5.38 13.53
C ARG A 430 8.70 -5.06 14.76
N GLU A 431 8.95 -3.95 15.40
CA GLU A 431 8.20 -3.51 16.58
C GLU A 431 6.75 -3.17 16.25
N THR A 432 6.49 -2.48 15.12
CA THR A 432 5.12 -2.21 14.66
C THR A 432 4.43 -3.51 14.26
N HIS A 433 5.12 -4.42 13.56
CA HIS A 433 4.60 -5.73 13.21
C HIS A 433 4.12 -6.51 14.46
N ILE A 434 5.00 -6.69 15.45
CA ILE A 434 4.68 -7.42 16.70
C ILE A 434 3.56 -6.72 17.47
N PHE A 435 3.60 -5.38 17.56
CA PHE A 435 2.57 -4.60 18.23
C PHE A 435 1.19 -4.82 17.60
N MET A 436 1.11 -4.78 16.26
CA MET A 436 -0.15 -4.98 15.54
C MET A 436 -0.67 -6.39 15.73
N GLN A 437 0.16 -7.43 15.59
CA GLN A 437 -0.24 -8.81 15.85
C GLN A 437 -0.71 -9.02 17.30
N THR A 438 -0.07 -8.37 18.26
CA THR A 438 -0.46 -8.44 19.68
C THR A 438 -1.81 -7.80 19.94
N CYS A 439 -2.00 -6.56 19.46
CA CYS A 439 -3.20 -5.78 19.75
C CYS A 439 -4.43 -6.28 18.98
N PHE A 440 -4.27 -6.65 17.71
CA PHE A 440 -5.36 -7.07 16.85
C PHE A 440 -5.56 -8.58 16.78
N ARG A 441 -4.62 -9.35 17.29
CA ARG A 441 -4.69 -10.81 17.40
C ARG A 441 -4.90 -11.51 16.07
N CYS A 442 -4.33 -10.99 15.02
CA CYS A 442 -4.34 -11.56 13.68
C CYS A 442 -2.95 -11.50 13.05
N PRO A 443 -2.62 -12.36 12.08
CA PRO A 443 -1.35 -12.29 11.37
C PRO A 443 -1.24 -10.97 10.60
N VAL A 444 -0.03 -10.41 10.58
CA VAL A 444 0.37 -9.30 9.72
C VAL A 444 1.32 -9.87 8.68
N LEU A 445 0.86 -9.98 7.44
CA LEU A 445 1.64 -10.51 6.34
C LEU A 445 2.38 -9.37 5.65
N GLN A 446 3.70 -9.34 5.72
CA GLN A 446 4.48 -8.40 4.93
C GLN A 446 4.70 -8.98 3.54
N GLY A 447 4.46 -8.15 2.51
CA GLY A 447 4.71 -8.49 1.12
C GLY A 447 5.69 -7.50 0.48
N TYR A 448 6.45 -7.99 -0.50
CA TYR A 448 7.36 -7.18 -1.31
C TYR A 448 7.10 -7.44 -2.80
N GLY A 449 7.04 -6.37 -3.54
CA GLY A 449 6.87 -6.33 -4.99
C GLY A 449 6.79 -4.88 -5.46
N LEU A 450 6.79 -4.70 -6.77
CA LEU A 450 6.78 -3.40 -7.43
C LEU A 450 5.65 -3.36 -8.46
N THR A 451 5.37 -2.20 -9.02
CA THR A 451 4.40 -2.08 -10.12
C THR A 451 4.88 -2.90 -11.32
N GLU A 452 6.17 -2.90 -11.59
CA GLU A 452 6.83 -3.65 -12.67
C GLU A 452 6.72 -5.18 -12.50
N THR A 453 6.34 -5.66 -11.31
CA THR A 453 6.12 -7.09 -11.02
C THR A 453 4.67 -7.37 -10.57
N ALA A 454 3.74 -6.52 -10.99
CA ALA A 454 2.31 -6.64 -10.66
C ALA A 454 2.06 -6.88 -9.16
N SER A 455 2.77 -6.16 -8.27
CA SER A 455 2.72 -6.29 -6.80
C SER A 455 3.41 -7.53 -6.21
N CYS A 456 3.89 -8.47 -7.03
CA CYS A 456 4.39 -9.77 -6.58
C CYS A 456 5.91 -9.87 -6.59
N GLY A 457 6.44 -10.48 -5.55
CA GLY A 457 7.82 -10.92 -5.36
C GLY A 457 7.84 -11.95 -4.24
N THR A 458 7.61 -11.51 -3.01
CA THR A 458 7.53 -12.36 -1.82
C THR A 458 6.38 -11.93 -0.91
N ILE A 459 5.92 -12.83 -0.05
CA ILE A 459 4.96 -12.54 1.02
C ILE A 459 5.17 -13.48 2.21
N CYS A 460 4.94 -12.99 3.42
CA CYS A 460 4.82 -13.82 4.61
C CYS A 460 3.55 -14.66 4.55
N THR A 461 3.62 -15.87 5.04
CA THR A 461 2.42 -16.69 5.32
C THR A 461 1.97 -16.49 6.77
N PRO A 462 0.73 -16.87 7.15
CA PRO A 462 0.23 -16.68 8.51
C PRO A 462 1.10 -17.29 9.63
N GLY A 463 1.88 -18.32 9.34
CA GLY A 463 2.82 -18.95 10.28
C GLY A 463 4.26 -18.41 10.23
N ASP A 464 4.50 -17.30 9.52
CA ASP A 464 5.82 -16.66 9.45
C ASP A 464 5.97 -15.60 10.56
N PHE A 465 6.86 -15.87 11.49
CA PHE A 465 7.18 -14.99 12.62
C PHE A 465 8.55 -14.30 12.49
N SER A 466 9.12 -14.27 11.28
CA SER A 466 10.44 -13.65 11.03
C SER A 466 10.40 -12.11 11.02
N ALA A 467 9.24 -11.51 10.77
CA ALA A 467 9.09 -10.10 10.44
C ALA A 467 9.94 -9.66 9.24
N SER A 468 10.17 -10.58 8.30
CA SER A 468 10.76 -10.36 6.97
C SER A 468 9.66 -10.02 5.95
N VAL A 469 10.00 -10.00 4.67
CA VAL A 469 9.01 -9.91 3.58
C VAL A 469 8.61 -11.28 3.03
N GLY A 470 8.96 -12.37 3.74
CA GLY A 470 8.50 -13.73 3.49
C GLY A 470 9.22 -14.49 2.41
N GLY A 471 8.63 -15.61 2.00
CA GLY A 471 9.12 -16.49 0.95
C GLY A 471 8.71 -16.03 -0.45
N VAL A 472 9.37 -16.59 -1.45
CA VAL A 472 9.08 -16.34 -2.87
C VAL A 472 7.68 -16.83 -3.22
N LEU A 473 6.89 -16.00 -3.90
CA LEU A 473 5.56 -16.38 -4.37
C LEU A 473 5.63 -17.45 -5.48
N SER A 474 4.60 -18.26 -5.58
CA SER A 474 4.51 -19.32 -6.60
C SER A 474 4.49 -18.81 -8.05
N SER A 475 4.17 -17.53 -8.26
CA SER A 475 4.21 -16.86 -9.56
C SER A 475 5.53 -16.15 -9.85
N THR A 476 6.56 -16.30 -8.98
CA THR A 476 7.83 -15.57 -9.10
C THR A 476 9.05 -16.44 -8.88
N LYS A 477 10.19 -15.99 -9.37
CA LYS A 477 11.53 -16.46 -9.01
C LYS A 477 12.39 -15.24 -8.66
N ILE A 478 13.36 -15.39 -7.76
CA ILE A 478 14.24 -14.32 -7.34
C ILE A 478 15.70 -14.71 -7.55
N ILE A 479 16.47 -13.79 -8.11
CA ILE A 479 17.93 -13.86 -8.17
C ILE A 479 18.50 -12.74 -7.31
N LEU A 480 19.57 -12.99 -6.57
CA LEU A 480 20.42 -11.96 -6.00
C LEU A 480 21.63 -11.76 -6.91
N LYS A 481 21.82 -10.52 -7.39
CA LYS A 481 22.94 -10.12 -8.23
C LYS A 481 23.94 -9.34 -7.39
N ASP A 482 25.21 -9.71 -7.46
CA ASP A 482 26.28 -9.00 -6.77
C ASP A 482 26.29 -7.51 -7.16
N TRP A 483 26.49 -6.65 -6.16
CA TRP A 483 26.65 -5.20 -6.33
C TRP A 483 27.95 -4.75 -5.66
N GLU A 484 28.99 -4.70 -6.46
CA GLU A 484 30.37 -4.46 -6.01
C GLU A 484 30.53 -3.08 -5.37
N GLU A 485 29.95 -2.02 -5.96
CA GLU A 485 30.03 -0.66 -5.42
C GLU A 485 29.54 -0.55 -3.98
N GLY A 486 28.50 -1.34 -3.62
CA GLY A 486 27.93 -1.36 -2.29
C GLY A 486 28.51 -2.41 -1.36
N ASN A 487 29.43 -3.25 -1.83
CA ASN A 487 29.98 -4.40 -1.09
C ASN A 487 28.89 -5.40 -0.66
N TYR A 488 27.97 -5.71 -1.55
CA TYR A 488 26.96 -6.76 -1.36
C TYR A 488 27.18 -7.87 -2.38
N SER A 489 27.45 -9.08 -1.89
CA SER A 489 27.72 -10.24 -2.73
C SER A 489 26.98 -11.49 -2.23
N THR A 490 26.62 -12.35 -3.17
CA THR A 490 26.08 -13.68 -2.83
C THR A 490 27.13 -14.53 -2.10
N LYS A 491 28.43 -14.24 -2.26
CA LYS A 491 29.53 -14.90 -1.55
C LYS A 491 29.63 -14.52 -0.07
N ASP A 492 28.90 -13.49 0.37
CA ASP A 492 28.85 -13.07 1.78
C ASP A 492 28.29 -14.17 2.70
N GLU A 493 27.63 -15.18 2.12
CA GLU A 493 27.22 -16.39 2.87
C GLU A 493 28.41 -17.16 3.46
N ASN A 494 29.60 -17.02 2.88
CA ASN A 494 30.84 -17.66 3.34
C ASN A 494 31.63 -16.79 4.34
N ASP A 495 31.24 -15.54 4.55
CA ASP A 495 31.81 -14.66 5.56
C ASP A 495 31.19 -14.96 6.93
N ALA A 496 32.01 -15.37 7.89
CA ALA A 496 31.54 -15.75 9.24
C ALA A 496 30.84 -14.60 9.98
N SER A 497 31.13 -13.34 9.62
CA SER A 497 30.49 -12.16 10.23
C SER A 497 29.11 -11.84 9.64
N ILE A 498 28.82 -12.32 8.42
CA ILE A 498 27.58 -12.06 7.68
C ILE A 498 26.72 -13.34 7.59
N GLY A 499 27.27 -14.41 7.00
CA GLY A 499 26.69 -15.73 6.94
C GLY A 499 25.41 -15.87 6.09
N LEU A 500 25.09 -14.86 5.26
CA LEU A 500 23.89 -14.84 4.39
C LEU A 500 24.25 -14.28 3.01
N PRO A 501 23.68 -14.81 1.91
CA PRO A 501 23.85 -14.26 0.57
C PRO A 501 23.14 -12.92 0.45
N ARG A 502 23.83 -11.91 -0.12
CA ARG A 502 23.31 -10.56 -0.31
C ARG A 502 23.48 -10.11 -1.75
N GLY A 503 22.66 -9.15 -2.20
CA GLY A 503 22.78 -8.59 -3.55
C GLY A 503 21.56 -7.79 -3.96
N GLU A 504 21.62 -7.27 -5.19
CA GLU A 504 20.46 -6.67 -5.84
C GLU A 504 19.40 -7.73 -6.14
N ILE A 505 18.17 -7.43 -5.81
CA ILE A 505 17.04 -8.32 -6.04
C ILE A 505 16.59 -8.19 -7.49
N LEU A 506 16.57 -9.32 -8.20
CA LEU A 506 15.91 -9.47 -9.50
C LEU A 506 14.67 -10.33 -9.30
N ILE A 507 13.50 -9.84 -9.73
CA ILE A 507 12.25 -10.60 -9.68
C ILE A 507 11.91 -11.07 -11.08
N GLY A 508 11.72 -12.36 -11.26
CA GLY A 508 11.40 -12.99 -12.55
C GLY A 508 10.07 -13.74 -12.52
N GLY A 509 9.51 -13.97 -13.69
CA GLY A 509 8.31 -14.79 -13.86
C GLY A 509 7.18 -14.08 -14.63
N PRO A 510 6.00 -14.72 -14.75
CA PRO A 510 4.86 -14.21 -15.50
C PRO A 510 4.27 -12.91 -14.95
N VAL A 511 4.63 -12.50 -13.72
CA VAL A 511 4.23 -11.24 -13.10
C VAL A 511 4.99 -10.03 -13.64
N VAL A 512 6.13 -10.23 -14.32
CA VAL A 512 6.97 -9.14 -14.83
C VAL A 512 6.30 -8.46 -15.99
N CYS A 513 6.12 -7.16 -15.90
CA CYS A 513 5.44 -6.32 -16.87
C CYS A 513 6.07 -6.37 -18.28
N GLN A 514 5.36 -5.83 -19.26
CA GLN A 514 5.87 -5.72 -20.63
C GLN A 514 6.97 -4.65 -20.79
N GLY A 515 7.09 -3.75 -19.81
CA GLY A 515 8.04 -2.65 -19.77
C GLY A 515 7.35 -1.32 -19.47
N TYR A 516 8.06 -0.23 -19.67
CA TYR A 516 7.52 1.12 -19.59
C TYR A 516 6.90 1.52 -20.91
N PHE A 517 5.77 2.20 -20.84
CA PHE A 517 5.04 2.67 -22.00
C PHE A 517 5.84 3.75 -22.74
N VAL A 518 6.09 3.50 -24.01
CA VAL A 518 6.73 4.45 -24.93
C VAL A 518 5.79 4.61 -26.11
N PRO A 519 5.24 5.82 -26.36
CA PRO A 519 4.39 6.05 -27.52
C PRO A 519 5.16 5.88 -28.83
N ASP A 520 4.55 5.25 -29.82
CA ASP A 520 5.17 5.03 -31.13
C ASP A 520 5.45 6.37 -31.86
N ASP A 521 4.55 7.35 -31.69
CA ASP A 521 4.62 8.68 -32.29
C ASP A 521 5.50 9.68 -31.55
N LYS A 522 5.91 9.35 -30.32
CA LYS A 522 6.72 10.20 -29.44
C LYS A 522 7.77 9.37 -28.69
N PRO A 523 8.80 8.87 -29.38
CA PRO A 523 9.81 8.03 -28.73
C PRO A 523 10.53 8.77 -27.60
N ASN A 524 10.64 8.10 -26.44
CA ASN A 524 11.35 8.59 -25.28
C ASN A 524 12.61 7.75 -25.06
N ALA A 525 13.77 8.28 -25.46
CA ALA A 525 15.04 7.57 -25.42
C ALA A 525 15.44 7.13 -24.00
N GLU A 526 15.06 7.90 -22.94
CA GLU A 526 15.33 7.51 -21.56
C GLU A 526 14.51 6.27 -21.16
N LEU A 527 13.21 6.23 -21.53
CA LEU A 527 12.36 5.07 -21.24
C LEU A 527 12.74 3.85 -22.06
N GLN A 528 13.15 4.05 -23.33
CA GLN A 528 13.67 2.96 -24.17
C GLN A 528 14.91 2.35 -23.53
N LYS A 529 15.88 3.17 -23.13
CA LYS A 529 17.08 2.72 -22.42
C LYS A 529 16.75 1.96 -21.12
N LYS A 530 15.76 2.43 -20.37
CA LYS A 530 15.30 1.72 -19.15
C LYS A 530 14.68 0.37 -19.48
N ASN A 531 13.88 0.28 -20.56
CA ASN A 531 13.34 -1.00 -21.04
C ASN A 531 14.44 -2.00 -21.42
N GLU A 532 15.59 -1.52 -21.89
CA GLU A 532 16.75 -2.35 -22.23
C GLU A 532 17.57 -2.76 -21.02
N THR A 533 17.71 -1.86 -20.03
CA THR A 533 18.66 -2.05 -18.91
C THR A 533 18.04 -2.58 -17.62
N GLU A 534 16.75 -2.24 -17.37
CA GLU A 534 16.05 -2.65 -16.15
C GLU A 534 15.36 -4.02 -16.29
N PHE A 535 15.39 -4.63 -17.49
CA PHE A 535 14.85 -5.97 -17.74
C PHE A 535 15.89 -6.87 -18.39
N SER A 536 15.86 -8.16 -18.05
CA SER A 536 16.74 -9.17 -18.67
C SER A 536 16.01 -10.51 -18.81
N VAL A 537 16.50 -11.39 -19.69
CA VAL A 537 16.00 -12.76 -19.81
C VAL A 537 17.13 -13.70 -19.41
N ILE A 538 16.86 -14.58 -18.43
CA ILE A 538 17.81 -15.57 -17.92
C ILE A 538 17.07 -16.92 -17.93
N ASP A 539 17.64 -17.92 -18.62
CA ASP A 539 17.04 -19.25 -18.81
C ASP A 539 15.57 -19.21 -19.28
N GLY A 540 15.25 -18.30 -20.22
CA GLY A 540 13.91 -18.12 -20.78
C GLY A 540 12.92 -17.37 -19.85
N VAL A 541 13.32 -17.00 -18.65
CA VAL A 541 12.50 -16.23 -17.70
C VAL A 541 12.86 -14.77 -17.77
N ARG A 542 11.86 -13.88 -17.93
CA ARG A 542 12.03 -12.44 -17.87
C ARG A 542 12.15 -11.98 -16.43
N TYR A 543 13.20 -11.21 -16.12
CA TYR A 543 13.50 -10.62 -14.82
C TYR A 543 13.47 -9.09 -14.87
N PHE A 544 12.99 -8.48 -13.80
CA PHE A 544 13.08 -7.04 -13.54
C PHE A 544 14.17 -6.78 -12.49
N HIS A 545 15.06 -5.83 -12.77
CA HIS A 545 16.12 -5.35 -11.87
C HIS A 545 15.53 -4.28 -10.96
N THR A 546 15.28 -4.64 -9.70
CA THR A 546 14.48 -3.80 -8.80
C THR A 546 15.20 -2.55 -8.30
N GLY A 547 16.53 -2.58 -8.30
CA GLY A 547 17.36 -1.57 -7.63
C GLY A 547 17.28 -1.63 -6.10
N ASP A 548 16.61 -2.64 -5.54
CA ASP A 548 16.56 -2.90 -4.10
C ASP A 548 17.60 -3.96 -3.73
N ILE A 549 18.25 -3.80 -2.59
CA ILE A 549 19.24 -4.74 -2.04
C ILE A 549 18.57 -5.60 -0.99
N GLY A 550 18.79 -6.90 -1.05
CA GLY A 550 18.25 -7.86 -0.09
C GLY A 550 19.18 -9.01 0.24
N GLN A 551 18.72 -9.82 1.19
CA GLN A 551 19.38 -11.05 1.60
C GLN A 551 18.35 -12.15 1.85
N PHE A 552 18.74 -13.42 1.67
CA PHE A 552 17.92 -14.56 2.06
C PHE A 552 18.38 -15.12 3.41
N THR A 553 17.41 -15.38 4.30
CA THR A 553 17.65 -16.13 5.53
C THR A 553 17.93 -17.60 5.22
N LYS A 554 18.45 -18.35 6.20
CA LYS A 554 18.66 -19.81 6.08
C LYS A 554 17.38 -20.60 5.85
N LYS A 555 16.19 -20.03 6.17
CA LYS A 555 14.88 -20.61 5.90
C LYS A 555 14.30 -20.20 4.53
N GLY A 556 15.03 -19.43 3.72
CA GLY A 556 14.57 -18.99 2.41
C GLY A 556 13.57 -17.82 2.45
N GLN A 557 13.60 -16.98 3.48
CA GLN A 557 12.81 -15.75 3.55
C GLN A 557 13.66 -14.57 3.09
N LEU A 558 13.07 -13.69 2.27
CA LEU A 558 13.74 -12.47 1.82
C LEU A 558 13.66 -11.38 2.89
N GLN A 559 14.76 -10.69 3.09
CA GLN A 559 14.85 -9.48 3.90
C GLN A 559 15.38 -8.35 3.02
N ILE A 560 14.66 -7.23 2.98
CA ILE A 560 15.09 -6.04 2.26
C ILE A 560 16.08 -5.28 3.14
N ILE A 561 17.23 -4.92 2.58
CA ILE A 561 18.24 -4.13 3.27
C ILE A 561 17.99 -2.65 3.04
N ASP A 562 18.00 -2.19 1.78
CA ASP A 562 17.57 -0.85 1.36
C ASP A 562 17.58 -0.75 -0.18
N ARG A 563 17.28 0.45 -0.70
CA ARG A 563 17.41 0.76 -2.13
C ARG A 563 18.80 1.22 -2.46
N LYS A 564 19.34 0.84 -3.61
CA LYS A 564 20.63 1.35 -4.12
C LYS A 564 20.71 2.88 -4.08
N LYS A 565 19.61 3.58 -4.43
CA LYS A 565 19.53 5.05 -4.44
C LYS A 565 19.42 5.68 -3.06
N ASP A 566 18.99 4.93 -2.04
CA ASP A 566 18.85 5.38 -0.66
C ASP A 566 20.01 4.90 0.22
N LEU A 567 20.98 4.21 -0.37
CA LEU A 567 22.27 3.86 0.24
C LEU A 567 23.27 4.98 -0.07
N VAL A 568 23.65 5.73 0.95
CA VAL A 568 24.60 6.85 0.81
C VAL A 568 25.95 6.46 1.40
N LYS A 569 27.00 6.51 0.58
CA LYS A 569 28.38 6.33 1.04
C LYS A 569 28.87 7.63 1.67
N LEU A 570 29.18 7.61 2.96
CA LEU A 570 29.73 8.76 3.68
C LEU A 570 31.20 8.98 3.31
N GLN A 571 31.74 10.11 3.77
CA GLN A 571 33.14 10.57 3.49
C GLN A 571 34.21 9.53 3.84
N PHE A 572 34.01 8.74 4.88
CA PHE A 572 34.97 7.72 5.32
C PHE A 572 34.67 6.31 4.76
N GLY A 573 33.72 6.21 3.84
CA GLY A 573 33.43 4.96 3.11
C GLY A 573 32.31 4.12 3.68
N GLU A 574 31.71 4.48 4.83
CA GLU A 574 30.57 3.77 5.40
C GLU A 574 29.32 4.01 4.56
N TYR A 575 28.52 2.95 4.36
CA TYR A 575 27.22 3.05 3.71
C TYR A 575 26.11 3.19 4.75
N VAL A 576 25.27 4.19 4.59
CA VAL A 576 24.09 4.41 5.42
C VAL A 576 22.83 4.09 4.63
N ALA A 577 22.05 3.16 5.15
CA ALA A 577 20.71 2.81 4.67
C ALA A 577 19.70 3.80 5.26
N LEU A 578 19.31 4.83 4.49
CA LEU A 578 18.49 5.94 4.98
C LEU A 578 17.13 5.44 5.53
N SER A 579 16.50 4.48 4.83
CA SER A 579 15.20 3.93 5.24
C SER A 579 15.28 3.15 6.56
N LYS A 580 16.38 2.44 6.81
CA LYS A 580 16.67 1.76 8.08
C LYS A 580 16.70 2.76 9.23
N VAL A 581 17.42 3.86 9.05
CA VAL A 581 17.52 4.94 10.05
C VAL A 581 16.14 5.52 10.33
N GLU A 582 15.40 5.91 9.31
CA GLU A 582 14.05 6.48 9.42
C GLU A 582 13.07 5.58 10.18
N ASN A 583 13.13 4.27 9.92
CA ASN A 583 12.29 3.30 10.62
C ASN A 583 12.61 3.22 12.12
N VAL A 584 13.86 3.43 12.51
CA VAL A 584 14.24 3.52 13.93
C VAL A 584 13.77 4.85 14.53
N LEU A 585 13.95 5.98 13.83
CA LEU A 585 13.51 7.30 14.31
C LEU A 585 11.99 7.33 14.60
N LYS A 586 11.17 6.72 13.75
CA LYS A 586 9.71 6.64 13.92
C LYS A 586 9.25 5.86 15.17
N GLN A 587 10.15 5.16 15.85
CA GLN A 587 9.84 4.50 17.11
C GLN A 587 9.83 5.48 18.29
N CYS A 588 10.42 6.67 18.14
CA CYS A 588 10.41 7.73 19.15
C CYS A 588 9.00 8.34 19.27
N PRO A 589 8.43 8.46 20.47
CA PRO A 589 7.09 9.02 20.68
C PRO A 589 6.93 10.46 20.18
N TYR A 590 8.03 11.23 20.09
CA TYR A 590 8.01 12.60 19.58
C TYR A 590 8.00 12.69 18.05
N VAL A 591 8.22 11.58 17.33
CA VAL A 591 8.38 11.54 15.88
C VAL A 591 7.11 11.05 15.21
N ALA A 592 6.45 11.92 14.43
CA ALA A 592 5.32 11.55 13.56
C ALA A 592 5.80 11.06 12.19
N SER A 593 6.80 11.73 11.60
CA SER A 593 7.47 11.34 10.36
C SER A 593 8.93 11.77 10.42
N ALA A 594 9.80 11.07 9.68
CA ALA A 594 11.22 11.41 9.60
C ALA A 594 11.77 11.15 8.20
N MET A 595 12.68 12.02 7.77
CA MET A 595 13.52 11.83 6.58
C MET A 595 14.99 11.99 6.99
N CYS A 596 15.77 10.93 6.81
CA CYS A 596 17.20 10.98 7.00
C CYS A 596 17.85 11.63 5.77
N TYR A 597 18.84 12.51 6.00
CA TYR A 597 19.57 13.19 4.94
C TYR A 597 21.07 13.01 5.14
N ALA A 598 21.74 12.53 4.09
CA ALA A 598 23.16 12.28 4.07
C ALA A 598 23.78 12.81 2.79
N LEU A 599 25.03 13.26 2.88
CA LEU A 599 25.86 13.71 1.77
C LEU A 599 27.18 12.94 1.77
N SER A 600 27.63 12.51 0.61
CA SER A 600 28.89 11.76 0.46
C SER A 600 30.12 12.59 0.89
N SER A 601 30.01 13.92 0.93
CA SER A 601 31.07 14.82 1.41
C SER A 601 31.09 15.00 2.93
N LYS A 602 30.18 14.38 3.67
CA LYS A 602 30.05 14.51 5.14
C LYS A 602 30.29 13.17 5.83
N SER A 603 30.75 13.24 7.06
CA SER A 603 31.06 12.06 7.90
C SER A 603 29.88 11.58 8.76
N HIS A 604 28.74 12.26 8.71
CA HIS A 604 27.56 11.99 9.57
C HIS A 604 26.28 12.25 8.82
N VAL A 605 25.20 11.73 9.37
CA VAL A 605 23.83 11.95 8.88
C VAL A 605 23.10 12.96 9.76
N ILE A 606 22.12 13.64 9.19
CA ILE A 606 21.16 14.48 9.89
C ILE A 606 19.75 13.99 9.59
N ALA A 607 18.76 14.42 10.36
CA ALA A 607 17.37 14.08 10.07
C ALA A 607 16.45 15.29 10.17
N LEU A 608 15.50 15.35 9.24
CA LEU A 608 14.33 16.21 9.33
C LEU A 608 13.19 15.39 9.95
N VAL A 609 12.61 15.93 11.01
CA VAL A 609 11.60 15.25 11.83
C VAL A 609 10.33 16.11 11.90
N VAL A 610 9.23 15.55 11.42
CA VAL A 610 7.91 16.07 11.74
C VAL A 610 7.54 15.57 13.13
N VAL A 611 7.29 16.50 14.04
CA VAL A 611 7.04 16.15 15.44
C VAL A 611 5.60 15.66 15.64
N ASN A 612 5.45 14.77 16.63
CA ASN A 612 4.14 14.37 17.14
C ASN A 612 3.65 15.42 18.15
N GLU A 613 2.61 16.16 17.77
CA GLU A 613 2.13 17.36 18.48
C GLU A 613 1.82 17.09 19.97
N ALA A 614 1.06 16.03 20.27
CA ALA A 614 0.58 15.79 21.65
C ALA A 614 1.70 15.52 22.65
N PRO A 615 2.70 14.65 22.40
CA PRO A 615 3.85 14.49 23.29
C PRO A 615 4.69 15.75 23.44
N VAL A 616 4.90 16.51 22.35
CA VAL A 616 5.69 17.75 22.40
C VAL A 616 4.98 18.81 23.26
N LYS A 617 3.67 19.04 23.05
CA LYS A 617 2.88 19.94 23.90
C LYS A 617 2.95 19.56 25.36
N LYS A 618 2.70 18.29 25.68
CA LYS A 618 2.76 17.79 27.06
C LYS A 618 4.10 18.05 27.73
N PHE A 619 5.21 17.83 27.01
CA PHE A 619 6.55 18.10 27.54
C PHE A 619 6.78 19.60 27.72
N ALA A 620 6.47 20.40 26.70
CA ALA A 620 6.68 21.85 26.73
C ALA A 620 5.89 22.53 27.84
N GLU A 621 4.60 22.21 27.99
CA GLU A 621 3.73 22.70 29.05
C GLU A 621 4.25 22.31 30.44
N GLY A 622 4.76 21.08 30.60
CA GLY A 622 5.40 20.62 31.83
C GLY A 622 6.69 21.37 32.19
N LYS A 623 7.28 22.09 31.23
CA LYS A 623 8.44 22.97 31.41
C LYS A 623 8.07 24.47 31.43
N GLY A 624 6.78 24.81 31.44
CA GLY A 624 6.31 26.19 31.43
C GLY A 624 6.45 26.88 30.05
N ILE A 625 6.68 26.10 28.97
CA ILE A 625 6.79 26.61 27.59
C ILE A 625 5.39 26.55 26.98
N SER A 626 4.82 27.72 26.66
CA SER A 626 3.49 27.88 26.07
C SER A 626 3.56 28.40 24.64
N GLY A 627 2.46 28.22 23.89
CA GLY A 627 2.32 28.74 22.51
C GLY A 627 1.91 27.65 21.50
N SER A 628 2.11 27.91 20.21
CA SER A 628 1.88 26.94 19.16
C SER A 628 2.99 25.92 19.10
N VAL A 629 2.74 24.73 18.51
CA VAL A 629 3.78 23.71 18.31
C VAL A 629 4.95 24.27 17.51
N ASP A 630 4.65 25.11 16.50
CA ASP A 630 5.68 25.79 15.69
C ASP A 630 6.62 26.68 16.52
N SER A 631 6.12 27.28 17.61
CA SER A 631 6.96 28.06 18.54
C SER A 631 7.72 27.13 19.51
N MET A 632 7.06 26.06 19.99
CA MET A 632 7.65 25.11 20.91
C MET A 632 8.86 24.38 20.31
N ILE A 633 8.78 23.93 19.06
CA ILE A 633 9.88 23.21 18.37
C ILE A 633 11.10 24.08 18.07
N LYS A 634 11.01 25.41 18.23
CA LYS A 634 12.13 26.35 18.12
C LYS A 634 12.82 26.56 19.48
N ASN A 635 12.19 26.14 20.55
CA ASN A 635 12.76 26.30 21.89
C ASN A 635 13.91 25.29 22.11
N PRO A 636 15.11 25.73 22.56
CA PRO A 636 16.27 24.86 22.75
C PRO A 636 16.01 23.68 23.69
N THR A 637 15.21 23.86 24.74
CA THR A 637 14.85 22.80 25.70
C THR A 637 14.02 21.70 25.02
N VAL A 638 13.08 22.05 24.15
CA VAL A 638 12.27 21.09 23.39
C VAL A 638 13.13 20.35 22.35
N ILE A 639 14.00 21.09 21.65
CA ILE A 639 14.93 20.52 20.66
C ILE A 639 15.84 19.50 21.36
N ALA A 640 16.40 19.85 22.50
CA ALA A 640 17.29 18.97 23.28
C ALA A 640 16.58 17.69 23.73
N GLU A 641 15.32 17.82 24.23
CA GLU A 641 14.51 16.66 24.63
C GLU A 641 14.23 15.72 23.45
N VAL A 642 13.72 16.26 22.34
CA VAL A 642 13.41 15.46 21.14
C VAL A 642 14.67 14.78 20.64
N THR A 643 15.82 15.50 20.59
CA THR A 643 17.10 14.94 20.16
C THR A 643 17.57 13.83 21.07
N SER A 644 17.52 14.02 22.39
CA SER A 644 17.88 13.02 23.36
C SER A 644 17.01 11.75 23.25
N ALA A 645 15.69 11.93 23.11
CA ALA A 645 14.75 10.82 22.95
C ALA A 645 14.98 10.05 21.64
N VAL A 646 15.26 10.75 20.54
CA VAL A 646 15.62 10.13 19.25
C VAL A 646 16.92 9.34 19.37
N GLN A 647 17.96 9.92 19.97
CA GLN A 647 19.23 9.23 20.17
C GLN A 647 19.09 8.00 21.07
N ALA A 648 18.23 8.07 22.08
CA ALA A 648 17.94 6.93 22.96
C ALA A 648 17.34 5.74 22.21
N VAL A 649 16.39 5.96 21.29
CA VAL A 649 15.80 4.87 20.48
C VAL A 649 16.77 4.32 19.43
N CYS A 650 17.77 5.10 19.02
CA CYS A 650 18.81 4.67 18.08
C CYS A 650 19.87 3.78 18.73
N LYS A 651 20.11 3.97 20.02
CA LYS A 651 21.17 3.26 20.77
C LYS A 651 20.93 1.75 20.76
N GLY A 652 21.96 1.00 20.32
CA GLY A 652 21.91 -0.46 20.19
C GLY A 652 21.14 -1.00 18.96
N LYS A 653 20.51 -0.12 18.18
CA LYS A 653 19.80 -0.48 16.93
C LYS A 653 20.52 0.00 15.67
N LEU A 654 21.26 1.09 15.78
CA LEU A 654 22.01 1.71 14.69
C LEU A 654 23.51 1.76 15.03
N ALA A 655 24.35 1.67 14.00
CA ALA A 655 25.76 1.96 14.13
C ALA A 655 25.96 3.45 14.45
N LYS A 656 27.10 3.80 15.05
CA LYS A 656 27.37 5.17 15.51
C LYS A 656 27.28 6.21 14.39
N PHE A 657 27.73 5.87 13.19
CA PHE A 657 27.70 6.75 12.00
C PHE A 657 26.29 6.87 11.38
N GLU A 658 25.36 5.93 11.67
CA GLU A 658 23.97 5.96 11.23
C GLU A 658 23.08 6.85 12.14
N ILE A 659 23.52 7.17 13.36
CA ILE A 659 22.73 7.97 14.30
C ILE A 659 22.80 9.44 13.87
N PRO A 660 21.63 10.10 13.62
CA PRO A 660 21.63 11.50 13.24
C PRO A 660 22.30 12.39 14.31
N SER A 661 23.26 13.17 13.88
CA SER A 661 24.02 14.07 14.76
C SER A 661 23.21 15.31 15.17
N LYS A 662 22.36 15.80 14.25
CA LYS A 662 21.45 16.94 14.45
C LYS A 662 20.08 16.65 13.86
N LEU A 663 19.07 17.27 14.43
CA LEU A 663 17.68 17.21 13.96
C LEU A 663 17.20 18.60 13.51
N ALA A 664 16.55 18.66 12.37
CA ALA A 664 15.68 19.77 12.00
C ALA A 664 14.24 19.38 12.33
N LEU A 665 13.53 20.18 13.10
CA LEU A 665 12.16 19.90 13.54
C LEU A 665 11.15 20.69 12.73
N ASP A 666 10.01 20.07 12.42
CA ASP A 666 8.85 20.69 11.80
C ASP A 666 7.56 20.22 12.47
N ALA A 667 6.54 21.07 12.46
CA ALA A 667 5.21 20.74 12.98
C ALA A 667 4.20 20.40 11.87
N GLU A 668 4.50 20.75 10.60
CA GLU A 668 3.59 20.51 9.48
C GLU A 668 3.60 19.03 9.07
N PRO A 669 2.45 18.33 9.14
CA PRO A 669 2.36 16.95 8.70
C PRO A 669 2.65 16.79 7.21
N TRP A 670 3.42 15.77 6.84
CA TRP A 670 3.62 15.42 5.44
C TRP A 670 2.42 14.64 4.93
N THR A 671 1.80 15.15 3.88
CA THR A 671 0.60 14.61 3.26
C THR A 671 0.75 14.52 1.74
N PRO A 672 -0.08 13.74 1.05
CA PRO A 672 -0.14 13.80 -0.42
C PRO A 672 -0.56 15.19 -0.94
N ASP A 673 -1.39 15.92 -0.19
CA ASP A 673 -1.92 17.21 -0.60
C ASP A 673 -0.85 18.30 -0.62
N ASN A 674 0.16 18.25 0.28
CA ASN A 674 1.31 19.17 0.26
C ASN A 674 2.52 18.61 -0.48
N ASP A 675 2.35 17.52 -1.21
CA ASP A 675 3.32 16.89 -2.09
C ASP A 675 4.62 16.40 -1.41
N MET A 676 4.58 16.18 -0.09
CA MET A 676 5.72 15.65 0.68
C MET A 676 5.78 14.11 0.67
N VAL A 677 4.62 13.46 0.46
CA VAL A 677 4.53 12.01 0.31
C VAL A 677 3.67 11.65 -0.90
N THR A 678 3.82 10.44 -1.40
CA THR A 678 2.94 9.90 -2.45
C THR A 678 1.56 9.55 -1.87
N ALA A 679 0.57 9.26 -2.74
CA ALA A 679 -0.74 8.76 -2.32
C ALA A 679 -0.64 7.44 -1.50
N ALA A 680 0.44 6.66 -1.68
CA ALA A 680 0.77 5.48 -0.89
C ALA A 680 1.65 5.80 0.35
N PHE A 681 1.74 7.07 0.76
CA PHE A 681 2.50 7.56 1.91
C PHE A 681 4.02 7.30 1.87
N LYS A 682 4.61 7.16 0.67
CA LYS A 682 6.07 7.10 0.49
C LYS A 682 6.65 8.52 0.44
N LEU A 683 7.82 8.73 1.05
CA LEU A 683 8.50 10.04 1.05
C LEU A 683 8.87 10.47 -0.36
N LYS A 684 8.54 11.70 -0.71
CA LYS A 684 9.04 12.39 -1.91
C LYS A 684 10.30 13.18 -1.53
N ARG A 685 11.42 12.46 -1.34
CA ARG A 685 12.68 13.00 -0.81
C ARG A 685 13.11 14.30 -1.50
N GLN A 686 13.03 14.37 -2.82
CA GLN A 686 13.44 15.57 -3.57
C GLN A 686 12.58 16.79 -3.21
N ASN A 687 11.27 16.61 -3.09
CA ASN A 687 10.35 17.70 -2.71
C ASN A 687 10.60 18.14 -1.28
N ILE A 688 10.81 17.20 -0.37
CA ILE A 688 11.15 17.50 1.03
C ILE A 688 12.48 18.25 1.09
N VAL A 689 13.52 17.76 0.42
CA VAL A 689 14.83 18.45 0.36
C VAL A 689 14.69 19.86 -0.22
N LYS A 690 13.93 20.02 -1.30
CA LYS A 690 13.69 21.34 -1.91
C LYS A 690 13.00 22.31 -0.95
N LYS A 691 11.94 21.87 -0.27
CA LYS A 691 11.19 22.68 0.71
C LYS A 691 12.05 23.07 1.90
N TYR A 692 12.81 22.14 2.46
CA TYR A 692 13.56 22.32 3.71
C TYR A 692 15.06 22.54 3.52
N LYS A 693 15.50 22.90 2.30
CA LYS A 693 16.93 23.06 1.95
C LYS A 693 17.70 23.92 2.96
N LYS A 694 17.13 25.09 3.34
CA LYS A 694 17.77 25.99 4.32
C LYS A 694 17.96 25.35 5.70
N ALA A 695 16.96 24.61 6.18
CA ALA A 695 17.01 23.92 7.47
C ALA A 695 18.03 22.77 7.46
N LEU A 696 18.08 22.03 6.36
CA LEU A 696 19.05 20.94 6.17
C LEU A 696 20.49 21.46 6.07
N ASP A 697 20.72 22.56 5.34
CA ASP A 697 22.02 23.19 5.24
C ASP A 697 22.49 23.73 6.62
N ALA A 698 21.59 24.37 7.36
CA ALA A 698 21.88 24.86 8.73
C ALA A 698 22.18 23.71 9.71
N ALA A 699 21.54 22.55 9.54
CA ALA A 699 21.82 21.37 10.36
C ALA A 699 23.19 20.75 10.04
N TYR A 700 23.72 20.92 8.83
CA TYR A 700 25.08 20.50 8.48
C TYR A 700 26.17 21.53 8.80
N ALA A 701 25.82 22.80 8.97
CA ALA A 701 26.74 23.83 9.47
C ALA A 701 27.03 23.63 10.97
#